data_bf588e68d124d6635f773a8e936a5c45
#
_entry.id   bf588e68d124d6635f773a8e936a5c45
#
_cell.length_a   1.000
_cell.length_b   1.000
_cell.length_c   1.000
_cell.angle_alpha   90.00
_cell.angle_beta   90.00
_cell.angle_gamma   90.00
#
_symmetry.space_group_name_H-M   'P 1'
#
loop_
_entity.id
_entity.type
_entity.pdbx_description
1 polymer ?
#
loop_
_entity_poly.entity_id
_entity_poly.type
_entity_poly.pdbx_seq_one_letter_code
_entity_poly.pdbx_strand_id
1 'polypeptide(L)'
;KREVNNEMAIISAQQFSVEETERYAGSRGDPARMASNFAGVQGADDSRNDIIVRGNSPLGVIYRVEGITIPNPNHFAISGSSGGPLSILNNKFLGNSDFFSGAFPSEYGNSTAGVFDLKIRNGNNEKTEFTGQVGLFGAEFLVEGPLSKHSSASFLAMYRYSTIKAFSLLGVNLGTSAIPKYQDFAVKFNLPFKKGGNLSLWALGGDSQIDILISEQSEEDGVDLYGENTKDQRFGTNMLVSGATYTKPLNETSFIKSTTCVNIENQKSDHDTISRNPNDWGDYTLKPYMAYDFNKVRYSNSSSINKKLNKKNTLKIGWVADYTNFNFIDSVTTNALGQDTADTYRFRFNKIGDSFMFQPYVSWKHKFSDELVLTAGLTSLYLNLGEDSFSPIEPRLGLKWNINDKSSFSFGLGYHSQTQPLYTRYYINDGNTEAHNENLGLTYSKHIILGYSNQIHKNLGLKTEVYYQDLTGIPVERTPSAFSLTNAGSGFARVFPDTLENSGTGYNYGLEVTLQRYFNKNWHALFSGCLYNSKYTPSDGIERNTSFNGMYAANFLAGKEFEVGKNKVLGLGVKVTGAGGKRKGEVDPESSAEQGEVIFKDEGFNEDKFKDYFRFDIKTTFKINQEAVTHEIGIDLVNLTSAKNILNYSYAPNGDGVADQDDIALNYQLGFLPIFYYRIDF
;
A
#
# COMPACT_ATOMS: atom_id res chain seq x y z
N LYS A 1 -16.83 -22.02 -1.17
CA LYS A 1 -16.50 -20.80 -1.94
C LYS A 1 -16.53 -19.62 -0.95
N ARG A 2 -15.40 -18.91 -0.79
CA ARG A 2 -15.40 -17.64 -0.05
C ARG A 2 -16.06 -16.60 -0.93
N GLU A 3 -17.00 -15.86 -0.37
CA GLU A 3 -17.66 -14.76 -1.04
C GLU A 3 -17.10 -13.46 -0.46
N VAL A 4 -16.88 -12.47 -1.31
CA VAL A 4 -16.48 -11.12 -0.88
C VAL A 4 -17.60 -10.50 -0.02
N ASN A 5 -17.20 -9.64 0.92
CA ASN A 5 -18.16 -9.00 1.83
C ASN A 5 -19.09 -8.03 1.09
N ASN A 6 -18.60 -7.42 0.01
CA ASN A 6 -19.37 -6.48 -0.78
C ASN A 6 -20.23 -7.21 -1.82
N GLU A 7 -21.54 -7.27 -1.61
CA GLU A 7 -22.50 -7.95 -2.50
C GLU A 7 -22.63 -7.30 -3.90
N MET A 8 -22.13 -6.07 -4.10
CA MET A 8 -22.13 -5.39 -5.40
C MET A 8 -20.89 -5.76 -6.23
N ALA A 9 -19.88 -6.38 -5.64
CA ALA A 9 -18.67 -6.78 -6.33
C ALA A 9 -18.87 -8.14 -7.02
N ILE A 10 -18.68 -8.18 -8.32
CA ILE A 10 -18.88 -9.39 -9.13
C ILE A 10 -17.57 -9.95 -9.68
N ILE A 11 -16.60 -9.08 -9.99
CA ILE A 11 -15.36 -9.43 -10.68
C ILE A 11 -14.17 -8.72 -10.02
N SER A 12 -12.96 -9.24 -10.22
CA SER A 12 -11.68 -8.66 -9.74
C SER A 12 -11.69 -8.35 -8.24
N ALA A 13 -12.42 -9.13 -7.47
CA ALA A 13 -12.52 -9.01 -6.02
C ALA A 13 -12.03 -10.30 -5.34
N GLN A 14 -11.27 -10.15 -4.26
CA GLN A 14 -10.78 -11.26 -3.45
C GLN A 14 -10.96 -10.94 -1.97
N GLN A 15 -11.58 -11.88 -1.24
CA GLN A 15 -11.61 -11.83 0.21
C GLN A 15 -10.35 -12.49 0.76
N PHE A 16 -9.72 -11.85 1.72
CA PHE A 16 -8.64 -12.44 2.50
C PHE A 16 -8.99 -12.46 4.00
N SER A 17 -8.51 -13.47 4.70
CA SER A 17 -8.72 -13.62 6.13
C SER A 17 -7.44 -13.38 6.91
N VAL A 18 -7.60 -13.03 8.18
CA VAL A 18 -6.51 -12.93 9.15
C VAL A 18 -5.68 -14.21 9.18
N GLU A 19 -6.33 -15.37 9.19
CA GLU A 19 -5.63 -16.67 9.22
C GLU A 19 -4.74 -16.90 8.01
N GLU A 20 -5.13 -16.42 6.82
CA GLU A 20 -4.29 -16.54 5.62
C GLU A 20 -3.07 -15.64 5.69
N THR A 21 -3.22 -14.40 6.20
CA THR A 21 -2.09 -13.49 6.39
C THR A 21 -1.07 -14.03 7.40
N GLU A 22 -1.51 -14.79 8.38
CA GLU A 22 -0.62 -15.43 9.35
C GLU A 22 0.05 -16.71 8.81
N ARG A 23 -0.65 -17.49 7.99
CA ARG A 23 -0.15 -18.78 7.48
C ARG A 23 0.86 -18.64 6.34
N TYR A 24 0.77 -17.59 5.52
CA TYR A 24 1.60 -17.46 4.33
C TYR A 24 3.01 -17.00 4.67
N ALA A 25 4.02 -17.74 4.19
CA ALA A 25 5.42 -17.36 4.34
C ALA A 25 5.69 -15.98 3.69
N GLY A 26 6.50 -15.15 4.33
CA GLY A 26 6.88 -13.82 3.85
C GLY A 26 5.79 -12.75 3.90
N SER A 27 4.57 -13.05 4.39
CA SER A 27 3.47 -12.07 4.49
C SER A 27 3.62 -11.12 5.68
N ARG A 28 4.37 -11.50 6.70
CA ARG A 28 4.66 -10.68 7.91
C ARG A 28 3.42 -10.14 8.61
N GLY A 29 2.24 -10.76 8.43
CA GLY A 29 0.97 -10.27 8.96
C GLY A 29 0.46 -8.96 8.35
N ASP A 30 0.98 -8.56 7.20
CA ASP A 30 0.70 -7.30 6.50
C ASP A 30 -0.31 -7.52 5.37
N PRO A 31 -1.43 -6.76 5.33
CA PRO A 31 -2.45 -6.89 4.28
C PRO A 31 -1.93 -6.66 2.86
N ALA A 32 -1.01 -5.69 2.64
CA ALA A 32 -0.47 -5.40 1.32
C ALA A 32 0.49 -6.50 0.85
N ARG A 33 1.37 -6.99 1.74
CA ARG A 33 2.23 -8.16 1.45
C ARG A 33 1.41 -9.43 1.23
N MET A 34 0.26 -9.56 1.90
CA MET A 34 -0.69 -10.65 1.63
C MET A 34 -1.30 -10.49 0.22
N ALA A 35 -1.75 -9.29 -0.15
CA ALA A 35 -2.34 -9.02 -1.45
C ALA A 35 -1.35 -9.24 -2.61
N SER A 36 -0.04 -9.08 -2.40
CA SER A 36 0.98 -9.38 -3.40
C SER A 36 1.05 -10.86 -3.82
N ASN A 37 0.34 -11.76 -3.11
CA ASN A 37 0.17 -13.15 -3.53
C ASN A 37 -0.99 -13.35 -4.51
N PHE A 38 -1.80 -12.35 -4.79
CA PHE A 38 -2.91 -12.45 -5.73
C PHE A 38 -2.40 -12.27 -7.18
N ALA A 39 -3.07 -12.91 -8.12
CA ALA A 39 -2.77 -12.71 -9.53
C ALA A 39 -2.98 -11.24 -9.93
N GLY A 40 -2.09 -10.69 -10.73
CA GLY A 40 -2.10 -9.27 -11.13
C GLY A 40 -1.59 -8.30 -10.07
N VAL A 41 -1.12 -8.78 -8.92
CA VAL A 41 -0.55 -7.97 -7.85
C VAL A 41 0.88 -8.41 -7.54
N GLN A 42 1.80 -7.46 -7.45
CA GLN A 42 3.19 -7.73 -7.07
C GLN A 42 3.71 -6.68 -6.11
N GLY A 43 4.67 -7.02 -5.27
CA GLY A 43 5.41 -6.06 -4.45
C GLY A 43 6.36 -5.23 -5.32
N ALA A 44 6.50 -3.96 -5.01
CA ALA A 44 7.46 -3.09 -5.70
C ALA A 44 8.90 -3.31 -5.18
N ASP A 45 9.03 -3.70 -3.91
CA ASP A 45 10.29 -3.79 -3.19
C ASP A 45 10.15 -4.73 -1.97
N ASP A 46 11.22 -5.48 -1.61
CA ASP A 46 11.21 -6.38 -0.45
C ASP A 46 11.27 -5.64 0.89
N SER A 47 11.87 -4.46 0.92
CA SER A 47 11.96 -3.63 2.14
C SER A 47 10.65 -2.91 2.46
N ARG A 48 9.78 -2.73 1.46
CA ARG A 48 8.53 -1.97 1.54
C ARG A 48 7.33 -2.84 1.17
N ASN A 49 6.15 -2.34 1.43
CA ASN A 49 4.89 -3.04 1.11
C ASN A 49 4.05 -2.32 0.03
N ASP A 50 4.67 -1.40 -0.73
CA ASP A 50 4.01 -0.86 -1.92
C ASP A 50 3.65 -1.99 -2.89
N ILE A 51 2.42 -1.95 -3.41
CA ILE A 51 1.96 -2.94 -4.37
C ILE A 51 1.65 -2.32 -5.73
N ILE A 52 2.02 -3.03 -6.76
CA ILE A 52 1.73 -2.75 -8.16
C ILE A 52 0.54 -3.63 -8.55
N VAL A 53 -0.55 -3.02 -9.00
CA VAL A 53 -1.76 -3.74 -9.41
C VAL A 53 -1.93 -3.61 -10.92
N ARG A 54 -1.81 -4.72 -11.66
CA ARG A 54 -1.96 -4.76 -13.12
C ARG A 54 -1.05 -3.77 -13.87
N GLY A 55 0.16 -3.55 -13.34
CA GLY A 55 1.11 -2.60 -13.93
C GLY A 55 0.84 -1.13 -13.62
N ASN A 56 -0.22 -0.79 -12.87
CA ASN A 56 -0.50 0.58 -12.46
C ASN A 56 0.44 1.05 -11.34
N SER A 57 0.65 2.36 -11.29
CA SER A 57 1.34 3.02 -10.19
C SER A 57 0.71 2.67 -8.83
N PRO A 58 1.52 2.44 -7.80
CA PRO A 58 1.04 2.30 -6.41
C PRO A 58 0.23 3.50 -5.92
N LEU A 59 0.40 4.70 -6.47
CA LEU A 59 -0.43 5.90 -6.16
C LEU A 59 -1.92 5.68 -6.44
N GLY A 60 -2.26 4.75 -7.35
CA GLY A 60 -3.63 4.38 -7.66
C GLY A 60 -4.30 3.46 -6.61
N VAL A 61 -3.56 3.01 -5.59
CA VAL A 61 -4.05 2.12 -4.53
C VAL A 61 -4.53 2.93 -3.34
N ILE A 62 -5.73 2.61 -2.83
CA ILE A 62 -6.28 3.23 -1.63
C ILE A 62 -6.60 2.20 -0.54
N TYR A 63 -6.46 2.64 0.72
CA TYR A 63 -6.84 1.87 1.91
C TYR A 63 -8.10 2.47 2.51
N ARG A 64 -9.14 1.64 2.67
CA ARG A 64 -10.38 2.03 3.35
C ARG A 64 -10.57 1.18 4.60
N VAL A 65 -10.84 1.83 5.72
CA VAL A 65 -11.18 1.18 7.00
C VAL A 65 -12.60 1.58 7.38
N GLU A 66 -13.46 0.60 7.65
CA GLU A 66 -14.89 0.80 7.97
C GLU A 66 -15.66 1.66 6.95
N GLY A 67 -15.18 1.74 5.69
CA GLY A 67 -15.80 2.50 4.61
C GLY A 67 -15.24 3.90 4.40
N ILE A 68 -14.23 4.33 5.14
CA ILE A 68 -13.53 5.61 5.00
C ILE A 68 -12.12 5.37 4.46
N THR A 69 -11.71 6.17 3.48
CA THR A 69 -10.31 6.18 3.00
C THR A 69 -9.41 6.76 4.09
N ILE A 70 -8.37 6.02 4.46
CA ILE A 70 -7.38 6.44 5.46
C ILE A 70 -6.08 6.90 4.76
N PRO A 71 -5.19 7.66 5.44
CA PRO A 71 -3.85 7.94 4.96
C PRO A 71 -3.06 6.65 4.69
N ASN A 72 -1.86 6.77 4.14
CA ASN A 72 -0.93 5.66 4.01
C ASN A 72 -0.69 4.99 5.39
N PRO A 73 -1.18 3.74 5.63
CA PRO A 73 -1.20 3.15 6.96
C PRO A 73 0.11 2.43 7.30
N ASN A 74 1.23 3.09 7.05
CA ASN A 74 2.56 2.53 7.28
C ASN A 74 3.41 3.45 8.15
N HIS A 75 4.28 2.84 8.95
CA HIS A 75 5.39 3.54 9.59
C HIS A 75 6.38 4.03 8.54
N PHE A 76 6.99 5.17 8.77
CA PHE A 76 7.94 5.82 7.86
C PHE A 76 7.34 6.07 6.46
N ALA A 77 6.03 6.32 6.39
CA ALA A 77 5.36 6.69 5.16
C ALA A 77 5.81 8.06 4.69
N ILE A 78 6.10 8.20 3.40
CA ILE A 78 6.43 9.48 2.79
C ILE A 78 5.32 9.95 1.84
N SER A 79 5.22 11.26 1.66
CA SER A 79 4.33 11.82 0.64
C SER A 79 4.75 11.34 -0.74
N GLY A 80 3.81 10.77 -1.50
CA GLY A 80 4.09 10.23 -2.82
C GLY A 80 4.33 8.73 -2.88
N SER A 81 4.10 8.00 -1.79
CA SER A 81 4.08 6.54 -1.81
C SER A 81 2.80 5.99 -1.17
N SER A 82 2.42 4.76 -1.54
CA SER A 82 1.28 4.07 -0.97
C SER A 82 1.67 3.03 0.08
N GLY A 83 2.93 2.74 0.25
CA GLY A 83 3.48 1.76 1.17
C GLY A 83 4.53 2.31 2.12
N GLY A 84 5.21 1.42 2.81
CA GLY A 84 6.27 1.70 3.77
C GLY A 84 6.93 0.40 4.24
N PRO A 85 7.95 0.48 5.10
CA PRO A 85 8.65 -0.70 5.58
C PRO A 85 7.78 -1.63 6.43
N LEU A 86 6.86 -1.06 7.21
CA LEU A 86 6.05 -1.78 8.18
C LEU A 86 4.65 -1.18 8.30
N SER A 87 3.62 -2.02 8.20
CA SER A 87 2.24 -1.60 8.35
C SER A 87 1.86 -1.28 9.80
N ILE A 88 1.10 -0.18 10.00
CA ILE A 88 0.37 0.12 11.24
C ILE A 88 -0.84 -0.82 11.37
N LEU A 89 -1.37 -1.30 10.22
CA LEU A 89 -2.49 -2.24 10.19
C LEU A 89 -2.04 -3.62 10.66
N ASN A 90 -2.44 -3.99 11.85
CA ASN A 90 -2.16 -5.32 12.40
C ASN A 90 -3.29 -6.28 12.03
N ASN A 91 -2.95 -7.44 11.48
CA ASN A 91 -3.92 -8.47 11.07
C ASN A 91 -4.78 -9.00 12.23
N LYS A 92 -4.27 -9.03 13.48
CA LYS A 92 -5.05 -9.46 14.66
C LYS A 92 -6.21 -8.54 14.99
N PHE A 93 -6.13 -7.27 14.56
CA PHE A 93 -7.18 -6.27 14.72
C PHE A 93 -8.18 -6.28 13.56
N LEU A 94 -7.77 -6.74 12.37
CA LEU A 94 -8.60 -6.80 11.18
C LEU A 94 -9.51 -8.04 11.19
N GLY A 95 -10.68 -7.89 10.59
CA GLY A 95 -11.54 -9.01 10.21
C GLY A 95 -11.32 -9.42 8.76
N ASN A 96 -12.13 -10.36 8.27
CA ASN A 96 -12.14 -10.71 6.86
C ASN A 96 -12.43 -9.47 6.01
N SER A 97 -11.54 -9.16 5.11
CA SER A 97 -11.49 -7.94 4.34
C SER A 97 -11.46 -8.25 2.85
N ASP A 98 -11.84 -7.28 2.02
CA ASP A 98 -11.88 -7.43 0.57
C ASP A 98 -10.75 -6.61 -0.07
N PHE A 99 -10.19 -7.13 -1.14
CA PHE A 99 -9.29 -6.42 -2.04
C PHE A 99 -9.85 -6.44 -3.47
N PHE A 100 -9.84 -5.28 -4.12
CA PHE A 100 -10.33 -5.10 -5.48
C PHE A 100 -9.17 -4.66 -6.38
N SER A 101 -9.02 -5.33 -7.53
CA SER A 101 -7.97 -5.06 -8.52
C SER A 101 -8.49 -4.44 -9.82
N GLY A 102 -9.79 -4.12 -9.89
CA GLY A 102 -10.38 -3.44 -11.06
C GLY A 102 -11.89 -3.53 -11.13
N ALA A 103 -12.52 -2.71 -11.97
CA ALA A 103 -13.96 -2.59 -12.16
C ALA A 103 -14.73 -2.57 -10.83
N PHE A 104 -14.26 -1.78 -9.86
CA PHE A 104 -14.81 -1.73 -8.51
C PHE A 104 -16.25 -1.21 -8.51
N PRO A 105 -17.12 -1.61 -7.55
CA PRO A 105 -18.43 -1.02 -7.33
C PRO A 105 -18.39 0.52 -7.20
N SER A 106 -19.53 1.18 -7.48
CA SER A 106 -19.62 2.65 -7.54
C SER A 106 -19.36 3.37 -6.21
N GLU A 107 -19.36 2.68 -5.08
CA GLU A 107 -18.98 3.23 -3.79
C GLU A 107 -17.47 3.44 -3.61
N TYR A 108 -16.66 2.88 -4.51
CA TYR A 108 -15.21 3.05 -4.52
C TYR A 108 -14.80 3.99 -5.64
N GLY A 109 -14.47 5.22 -5.31
CA GLY A 109 -13.92 6.22 -6.22
C GLY A 109 -12.57 6.69 -5.75
N ASN A 110 -12.02 7.67 -6.48
CA ASN A 110 -10.71 8.24 -6.24
C ASN A 110 -9.57 7.20 -6.24
N SER A 111 -9.68 6.20 -7.12
CA SER A 111 -8.70 5.13 -7.29
C SER A 111 -8.72 4.60 -8.71
N THR A 112 -7.55 4.33 -9.29
CA THR A 112 -7.38 3.78 -10.64
C THR A 112 -6.74 2.40 -10.66
N ALA A 113 -6.12 1.95 -9.55
CA ALA A 113 -5.37 0.69 -9.48
C ALA A 113 -6.03 -0.36 -8.59
N GLY A 114 -6.15 -0.11 -7.29
CA GLY A 114 -6.67 -1.10 -6.35
C GLY A 114 -7.28 -0.51 -5.08
N VAL A 115 -8.16 -1.27 -4.44
CA VAL A 115 -8.84 -0.84 -3.21
C VAL A 115 -8.76 -1.93 -2.15
N PHE A 116 -8.20 -1.59 -0.98
CA PHE A 116 -8.38 -2.37 0.24
C PHE A 116 -9.63 -1.90 0.96
N ASP A 117 -10.65 -2.76 1.11
CA ASP A 117 -11.81 -2.52 1.97
C ASP A 117 -11.67 -3.34 3.26
N LEU A 118 -11.06 -2.72 4.26
CA LEU A 118 -10.67 -3.33 5.51
C LEU A 118 -11.75 -3.18 6.56
N LYS A 119 -12.00 -4.24 7.29
CA LYS A 119 -12.95 -4.28 8.40
C LYS A 119 -12.20 -4.50 9.72
N ILE A 120 -12.56 -3.75 10.74
CA ILE A 120 -12.10 -3.98 12.09
C ILE A 120 -12.98 -5.04 12.73
N ARG A 121 -12.40 -6.13 13.27
CA ARG A 121 -13.18 -7.14 13.97
C ARG A 121 -13.74 -6.64 15.30
N ASN A 122 -14.80 -7.23 15.78
CA ASN A 122 -15.28 -6.96 17.13
C ASN A 122 -14.48 -7.81 18.13
N GLY A 123 -14.35 -7.32 19.35
CA GLY A 123 -13.82 -8.10 20.47
C GLY A 123 -14.76 -9.23 20.90
N ASN A 124 -14.23 -10.22 21.61
CA ASN A 124 -14.99 -11.30 22.18
C ASN A 124 -16.03 -10.76 23.19
N ASN A 125 -17.29 -11.11 23.02
CA ASN A 125 -18.38 -10.64 23.90
C ASN A 125 -18.77 -11.66 24.98
N GLU A 126 -18.07 -12.79 25.06
CA GLU A 126 -18.35 -13.87 26.03
C GLU A 126 -17.32 -13.93 27.15
N LYS A 127 -16.03 -13.84 26.80
CA LYS A 127 -14.92 -13.92 27.74
C LYS A 127 -13.82 -12.90 27.43
N THR A 128 -13.03 -12.55 28.44
CA THR A 128 -11.84 -11.75 28.24
C THR A 128 -10.70 -12.65 27.75
N GLU A 129 -10.02 -12.24 26.69
CA GLU A 129 -8.90 -12.92 26.09
C GLU A 129 -7.72 -11.97 25.94
N PHE A 130 -6.51 -12.52 26.06
CA PHE A 130 -5.27 -11.78 25.92
C PHE A 130 -4.35 -12.46 24.92
N THR A 131 -3.66 -11.67 24.12
CA THR A 131 -2.55 -12.14 23.27
C THR A 131 -1.32 -11.31 23.57
N GLY A 132 -0.22 -11.96 23.90
CA GLY A 132 1.11 -11.36 23.98
C GLY A 132 2.00 -11.92 22.89
N GLN A 133 2.75 -11.07 22.19
CA GLN A 133 3.74 -11.52 21.21
C GLN A 133 5.00 -10.68 21.32
N VAL A 134 6.16 -11.32 21.21
CA VAL A 134 7.44 -10.64 21.05
C VAL A 134 8.17 -11.23 19.85
N GLY A 135 8.73 -10.39 19.01
CA GLY A 135 9.43 -10.80 17.80
C GLY A 135 10.31 -9.68 17.25
N LEU A 136 10.90 -9.92 16.08
CA LEU A 136 11.80 -8.96 15.43
C LEU A 136 11.14 -7.58 15.23
N PHE A 137 9.86 -7.57 14.84
CA PHE A 137 9.13 -6.34 14.50
C PHE A 137 8.27 -5.79 15.64
N GLY A 138 8.49 -6.16 16.88
CA GLY A 138 7.81 -5.54 18.00
C GLY A 138 7.42 -6.50 19.11
N ALA A 139 7.16 -5.89 20.26
CA ALA A 139 6.40 -6.49 21.35
C ALA A 139 4.96 -6.01 21.23
N GLU A 140 4.02 -6.93 21.15
CA GLU A 140 2.59 -6.68 20.96
C GLU A 140 1.80 -7.19 22.13
N PHE A 141 0.79 -6.43 22.51
CA PHE A 141 -0.20 -6.83 23.50
C PHE A 141 -1.60 -6.53 22.96
N LEU A 142 -2.47 -7.53 23.03
CA LEU A 142 -3.87 -7.40 22.65
C LEU A 142 -4.74 -7.90 23.80
N VAL A 143 -5.79 -7.16 24.10
CA VAL A 143 -6.84 -7.55 25.05
C VAL A 143 -8.21 -7.31 24.42
N GLU A 144 -9.08 -8.28 24.62
CA GLU A 144 -10.47 -8.17 24.19
C GLU A 144 -11.41 -8.80 25.19
N GLY A 145 -12.66 -8.36 25.21
CA GLY A 145 -13.62 -8.93 26.13
C GLY A 145 -14.98 -8.23 26.14
N PRO A 146 -15.93 -8.75 26.93
CA PRO A 146 -17.22 -8.12 27.12
C PRO A 146 -17.12 -6.83 27.94
N LEU A 147 -17.83 -5.78 27.52
CA LEU A 147 -18.00 -4.58 28.34
C LEU A 147 -19.00 -4.77 29.49
N SER A 148 -19.91 -5.73 29.35
CA SER A 148 -20.91 -6.06 30.36
C SER A 148 -21.37 -7.49 30.21
N LYS A 149 -21.54 -8.18 31.33
CA LYS A 149 -22.12 -9.55 31.38
C LYS A 149 -23.60 -9.61 30.91
N HIS A 150 -24.27 -8.47 30.82
CA HIS A 150 -25.70 -8.37 30.47
C HIS A 150 -25.97 -7.86 29.07
N SER A 151 -24.93 -7.66 28.26
CA SER A 151 -25.06 -7.18 26.87
C SER A 151 -24.01 -7.84 26.00
N SER A 152 -24.25 -7.88 24.70
CA SER A 152 -23.27 -8.31 23.69
C SER A 152 -22.24 -7.24 23.32
N ALA A 153 -22.15 -6.16 24.12
CA ALA A 153 -21.14 -5.11 23.93
C ALA A 153 -19.76 -5.64 24.28
N SER A 154 -18.79 -5.34 23.42
CA SER A 154 -17.40 -5.81 23.55
C SER A 154 -16.41 -4.72 23.24
N PHE A 155 -15.17 -4.92 23.71
CA PHE A 155 -14.02 -4.10 23.34
C PHE A 155 -12.89 -4.95 22.79
N LEU A 156 -12.03 -4.32 22.03
CA LEU A 156 -10.78 -4.85 21.50
C LEU A 156 -9.75 -3.72 21.57
N ALA A 157 -8.60 -3.98 22.17
CA ALA A 157 -7.51 -3.02 22.25
C ALA A 157 -6.18 -3.71 22.00
N MET A 158 -5.31 -3.06 21.26
CA MET A 158 -3.99 -3.56 20.89
C MET A 158 -2.97 -2.43 20.97
N TYR A 159 -1.75 -2.77 21.36
CA TYR A 159 -0.59 -1.90 21.32
C TYR A 159 0.65 -2.68 20.90
N ARG A 160 1.49 -2.05 20.05
CA ARG A 160 2.79 -2.60 19.62
C ARG A 160 3.88 -1.56 19.82
N TYR A 161 5.05 -2.02 20.26
CA TYR A 161 6.25 -1.22 20.40
C TYR A 161 7.44 -1.91 19.71
N SER A 162 8.28 -1.13 19.01
CA SER A 162 9.46 -1.62 18.28
C SER A 162 10.47 -2.31 19.20
N THR A 163 10.94 -3.49 18.79
CA THR A 163 12.00 -4.27 19.45
C THR A 163 13.32 -4.26 18.65
N ILE A 164 13.38 -3.56 17.52
CA ILE A 164 14.50 -3.59 16.58
C ILE A 164 15.83 -3.28 17.27
N LYS A 165 15.86 -2.30 18.19
CA LYS A 165 17.07 -1.98 18.97
C LYS A 165 17.62 -3.16 19.74
N ALA A 166 16.74 -3.99 20.33
CA ALA A 166 17.17 -5.16 21.08
C ALA A 166 17.79 -6.23 20.17
N PHE A 167 17.27 -6.38 18.94
CA PHE A 167 17.76 -7.36 17.97
C PHE A 167 19.00 -6.90 17.23
N SER A 168 19.19 -5.59 17.01
CA SER A 168 20.44 -5.07 16.46
C SER A 168 21.62 -5.34 17.40
N LEU A 169 21.42 -5.26 18.72
CA LEU A 169 22.42 -5.66 19.72
C LEU A 169 22.79 -7.14 19.66
N LEU A 170 21.94 -7.99 19.06
CA LEU A 170 22.19 -9.42 18.84
C LEU A 170 22.79 -9.69 17.44
N GLY A 171 23.17 -8.65 16.69
CA GLY A 171 23.81 -8.76 15.37
C GLY A 171 22.87 -8.96 14.19
N VAL A 172 21.55 -8.72 14.35
CA VAL A 172 20.59 -8.76 13.23
C VAL A 172 20.74 -7.45 12.44
N ASN A 173 21.25 -7.54 11.23
CA ASN A 173 21.38 -6.41 10.32
C ASN A 173 20.11 -6.26 9.45
N LEU A 174 19.53 -5.07 9.43
CA LEU A 174 18.32 -4.72 8.65
C LEU A 174 18.65 -3.87 7.40
N GLY A 175 19.93 -3.76 7.03
CA GLY A 175 20.37 -2.98 5.87
C GLY A 175 20.55 -1.49 6.15
N THR A 176 20.48 -1.06 7.41
CA THR A 176 20.73 0.31 7.85
C THR A 176 21.45 0.31 9.19
N SER A 177 22.33 1.28 9.39
CA SER A 177 22.97 1.56 10.69
C SER A 177 21.99 2.24 11.66
N ALA A 178 20.97 2.88 11.15
CA ALA A 178 19.92 3.53 11.93
C ALA A 178 19.01 2.52 12.63
N ILE A 179 18.55 2.88 13.81
CA ILE A 179 17.61 2.08 14.60
C ILE A 179 16.24 2.71 14.52
N PRO A 180 15.33 2.20 13.66
CA PRO A 180 13.99 2.72 13.55
C PRO A 180 13.21 2.47 14.84
N LYS A 181 12.59 3.52 15.36
CA LYS A 181 11.70 3.49 16.52
C LYS A 181 10.28 3.68 16.04
N TYR A 182 9.36 2.85 16.47
CA TYR A 182 7.95 3.00 16.16
C TYR A 182 7.07 2.37 17.22
N GLN A 183 5.86 2.86 17.28
CA GLN A 183 4.77 2.33 18.10
C GLN A 183 3.44 2.53 17.39
N ASP A 184 2.51 1.62 17.63
CA ASP A 184 1.16 1.73 17.12
C ASP A 184 0.13 1.13 18.07
N PHE A 185 -1.10 1.57 17.90
CA PHE A 185 -2.23 1.09 18.68
C PHE A 185 -3.48 0.99 17.80
N ALA A 186 -4.40 0.14 18.25
CA ALA A 186 -5.74 0.09 17.71
C ALA A 186 -6.74 -0.25 18.82
N VAL A 187 -7.93 0.36 18.76
CA VAL A 187 -9.00 0.13 19.74
C VAL A 187 -10.35 0.15 19.04
N LYS A 188 -11.25 -0.74 19.47
CA LYS A 188 -12.66 -0.74 19.05
C LYS A 188 -13.57 -1.08 20.20
N PHE A 189 -14.64 -0.30 20.34
CA PHE A 189 -15.79 -0.59 21.18
C PHE A 189 -16.99 -0.91 20.30
N ASN A 190 -17.60 -2.06 20.51
CA ASN A 190 -18.78 -2.50 19.78
C ASN A 190 -20.01 -2.45 20.71
N LEU A 191 -20.97 -1.62 20.38
CA LEU A 191 -22.12 -1.27 21.23
C LEU A 191 -23.43 -1.59 20.51
N PRO A 192 -23.89 -2.86 20.53
CA PRO A 192 -25.15 -3.23 19.91
C PRO A 192 -26.36 -2.71 20.68
N PHE A 193 -27.41 -2.30 19.99
CA PHE A 193 -28.63 -1.78 20.57
C PHE A 193 -29.70 -2.87 20.77
N LYS A 194 -30.45 -2.77 21.85
CA LYS A 194 -31.54 -3.74 22.15
C LYS A 194 -32.62 -3.85 21.06
N LYS A 195 -32.88 -2.78 20.30
CA LYS A 195 -33.86 -2.72 19.20
C LYS A 195 -33.25 -2.95 17.82
N GLY A 196 -32.10 -3.61 17.75
CA GLY A 196 -31.31 -3.81 16.52
C GLY A 196 -30.47 -2.58 16.14
N GLY A 197 -29.41 -2.85 15.40
CA GLY A 197 -28.38 -1.86 15.05
C GLY A 197 -27.18 -1.89 15.99
N ASN A 198 -26.19 -1.08 15.63
CA ASN A 198 -24.89 -1.06 16.31
C ASN A 198 -24.22 0.31 16.21
N LEU A 199 -23.54 0.73 17.27
CA LEU A 199 -22.56 1.80 17.24
C LEU A 199 -21.21 1.20 17.53
N SER A 200 -20.25 1.42 16.64
CA SER A 200 -18.85 1.08 16.88
C SER A 200 -18.03 2.35 16.99
N LEU A 201 -17.29 2.51 18.08
CA LEU A 201 -16.28 3.57 18.24
C LEU A 201 -14.92 2.91 18.03
N TRP A 202 -14.07 3.50 17.22
CA TRP A 202 -12.79 2.90 16.89
C TRP A 202 -11.72 3.94 16.62
N ALA A 203 -10.46 3.57 16.91
CA ALA A 203 -9.30 4.36 16.56
C ALA A 203 -8.12 3.45 16.25
N LEU A 204 -7.24 3.91 15.39
CA LEU A 204 -5.94 3.32 15.12
C LEU A 204 -4.93 4.44 14.84
N GLY A 205 -3.68 4.21 15.18
CA GLY A 205 -2.63 5.19 14.93
C GLY A 205 -1.25 4.62 15.15
N GLY A 206 -0.27 5.33 14.64
CA GLY A 206 1.13 4.98 14.79
C GLY A 206 2.01 6.22 14.76
N ASP A 207 3.14 6.11 15.43
CA ASP A 207 4.20 7.10 15.48
C ASP A 207 5.52 6.41 15.16
N SER A 208 6.37 7.04 14.37
CA SER A 208 7.65 6.48 13.95
C SER A 208 8.70 7.55 13.72
N GLN A 209 9.93 7.22 14.11
CA GLN A 209 11.10 8.06 13.95
C GLN A 209 12.31 7.21 13.57
N ILE A 210 13.11 7.70 12.64
CA ILE A 210 14.41 7.15 12.28
C ILE A 210 15.42 8.27 12.12
N ASP A 211 16.62 8.06 12.70
CA ASP A 211 17.75 8.96 12.59
C ASP A 211 18.88 8.19 11.90
N ILE A 212 19.19 8.56 10.65
CA ILE A 212 20.28 8.01 9.85
C ILE A 212 21.43 9.02 9.94
N LEU A 213 22.37 8.77 10.86
CA LEU A 213 23.46 9.70 11.17
C LEU A 213 24.76 9.17 10.55
N ILE A 214 24.97 9.51 9.29
CA ILE A 214 26.19 9.13 8.54
C ILE A 214 27.44 9.80 9.14
N SER A 215 27.28 10.97 9.76
CA SER A 215 28.36 11.65 10.47
C SER A 215 28.96 10.81 11.61
N GLU A 216 28.14 9.99 12.26
CA GLU A 216 28.52 9.13 13.39
C GLU A 216 29.06 7.75 12.96
N GLN A 217 29.00 7.41 11.67
CA GLN A 217 29.48 6.12 11.15
C GLN A 217 31.01 6.11 10.98
N SER A 218 31.61 4.93 11.12
CA SER A 218 33.02 4.71 10.80
C SER A 218 33.20 4.56 9.28
N GLU A 219 34.41 4.78 8.80
CA GLU A 219 34.75 4.59 7.38
C GLU A 219 34.53 3.15 6.91
N GLU A 220 34.56 2.18 7.83
CA GLU A 220 34.36 0.74 7.53
C GLU A 220 32.89 0.30 7.44
N ASP A 221 31.93 1.14 7.87
CA ASP A 221 30.51 0.73 7.98
C ASP A 221 29.79 0.57 6.63
N GLY A 222 30.39 1.02 5.53
CA GLY A 222 29.82 0.87 4.18
C GLY A 222 28.62 1.80 3.92
N VAL A 223 27.96 1.57 2.78
CA VAL A 223 26.80 2.38 2.34
C VAL A 223 25.54 1.96 3.07
N ASP A 224 24.83 2.90 3.69
CA ASP A 224 23.50 2.66 4.27
C ASP A 224 22.46 2.50 3.14
N LEU A 225 21.61 1.46 3.22
CA LEU A 225 20.59 1.17 2.20
C LEU A 225 19.55 2.31 2.05
N TYR A 226 19.32 3.09 3.09
CA TYR A 226 18.31 4.15 3.16
C TYR A 226 18.89 5.54 3.33
N GLY A 227 20.20 5.66 3.50
CA GLY A 227 20.93 6.90 3.73
C GLY A 227 21.61 7.47 2.48
N GLU A 228 21.84 8.76 2.51
CA GLU A 228 22.71 9.45 1.57
C GLU A 228 24.10 9.66 2.22
N ASN A 229 25.15 9.17 1.60
CA ASN A 229 26.51 9.12 2.21
C ASN A 229 27.10 10.49 2.63
N THR A 230 26.51 11.57 2.18
CA THR A 230 26.94 12.94 2.46
C THR A 230 26.01 13.70 3.40
N LYS A 231 24.98 13.04 3.96
CA LYS A 231 23.95 13.73 4.75
C LYS A 231 23.54 12.94 5.98
N ASP A 232 23.35 13.65 7.06
CA ASP A 232 22.54 13.17 8.19
C ASP A 232 21.07 13.40 7.89
N GLN A 233 20.24 12.40 8.16
CA GLN A 233 18.80 12.44 7.89
C GLN A 233 18.02 12.07 9.15
N ARG A 234 17.10 12.93 9.58
CA ARG A 234 16.16 12.67 10.67
C ARG A 234 14.76 12.71 10.09
N PHE A 235 14.02 11.62 10.25
CA PHE A 235 12.69 11.49 9.67
C PHE A 235 11.69 10.95 10.68
N GLY A 236 10.53 11.58 10.76
CA GLY A 236 9.42 11.17 11.62
C GLY A 236 8.08 11.24 10.92
N THR A 237 7.21 10.28 11.22
CA THR A 237 5.82 10.30 10.77
C THR A 237 4.88 9.85 11.86
N ASN A 238 3.70 10.46 11.91
CA ASN A 238 2.61 9.97 12.73
C ASN A 238 1.28 9.99 11.97
N MET A 239 0.41 9.08 12.34
CA MET A 239 -0.94 8.94 11.81
C MET A 239 -1.90 8.62 12.95
N LEU A 240 -3.05 9.28 12.98
CA LEU A 240 -4.19 8.92 13.84
C LEU A 240 -5.46 8.93 13.00
N VAL A 241 -6.21 7.84 13.06
CA VAL A 241 -7.56 7.74 12.50
C VAL A 241 -8.52 7.36 13.62
N SER A 242 -9.53 8.17 13.88
CA SER A 242 -10.53 7.91 14.91
C SER A 242 -11.92 8.14 14.38
N GLY A 243 -12.83 7.19 14.59
CA GLY A 243 -14.15 7.27 14.00
C GLY A 243 -15.25 6.54 14.76
N ALA A 244 -16.47 6.80 14.31
CA ALA A 244 -17.69 6.16 14.76
C ALA A 244 -18.44 5.60 13.56
N THR A 245 -18.81 4.32 13.63
CA THR A 245 -19.63 3.65 12.64
C THR A 245 -21.00 3.30 13.25
N TYR A 246 -22.04 3.88 12.70
CA TYR A 246 -23.43 3.64 13.09
C TYR A 246 -24.12 2.80 12.04
N THR A 247 -24.71 1.67 12.44
CA THR A 247 -25.53 0.81 11.57
C THR A 247 -26.87 0.59 12.23
N LYS A 248 -27.97 0.83 11.51
CA LYS A 248 -29.33 0.63 12.03
C LYS A 248 -30.26 0.05 10.97
N PRO A 249 -30.96 -1.05 11.23
CA PRO A 249 -32.11 -1.46 10.46
C PRO A 249 -33.21 -0.38 10.55
N LEU A 250 -33.73 0.06 9.41
CA LEU A 250 -34.85 0.98 9.33
C LEU A 250 -36.16 0.19 9.30
N ASN A 251 -36.12 -0.95 8.63
CA ASN A 251 -37.20 -1.95 8.58
C ASN A 251 -36.61 -3.31 8.14
N GLU A 252 -37.43 -4.32 7.86
CA GLU A 252 -36.99 -5.67 7.47
C GLU A 252 -36.19 -5.73 6.15
N THR A 253 -36.32 -4.70 5.31
CA THR A 253 -35.69 -4.66 3.97
C THR A 253 -34.67 -3.56 3.80
N SER A 254 -34.47 -2.71 4.80
CA SER A 254 -33.62 -1.53 4.66
C SER A 254 -32.79 -1.30 5.91
N PHE A 255 -31.53 -0.90 5.71
CA PHE A 255 -30.67 -0.43 6.78
C PHE A 255 -29.83 0.77 6.33
N ILE A 256 -29.44 1.59 7.28
CA ILE A 256 -28.49 2.68 7.11
C ILE A 256 -27.15 2.29 7.74
N LYS A 257 -26.06 2.62 7.05
CA LYS A 257 -24.72 2.62 7.61
C LYS A 257 -24.11 4.02 7.42
N SER A 258 -23.58 4.59 8.50
CA SER A 258 -22.87 5.89 8.46
C SER A 258 -21.59 5.78 9.27
N THR A 259 -20.48 6.18 8.69
CA THR A 259 -19.18 6.28 9.36
C THR A 259 -18.69 7.70 9.26
N THR A 260 -18.34 8.29 10.39
CA THR A 260 -17.67 9.60 10.47
C THR A 260 -16.36 9.44 11.19
N CYS A 261 -15.30 10.06 10.68
CA CYS A 261 -13.99 9.99 11.31
C CYS A 261 -13.17 11.26 11.10
N VAL A 262 -12.13 11.40 11.90
CA VAL A 262 -11.02 12.33 11.72
C VAL A 262 -9.75 11.54 11.42
N ASN A 263 -9.00 12.00 10.43
CA ASN A 263 -7.68 11.50 10.08
C ASN A 263 -6.68 12.63 10.33
N ILE A 264 -5.63 12.36 11.06
CA ILE A 264 -4.52 13.27 11.31
C ILE A 264 -3.25 12.60 10.78
N GLU A 265 -2.47 13.32 10.00
CA GLU A 265 -1.22 12.85 9.41
C GLU A 265 -0.19 13.96 9.52
N ASN A 266 0.99 13.62 10.01
CA ASN A 266 2.14 14.50 10.03
C ASN A 266 3.38 13.77 9.51
N GLN A 267 4.19 14.47 8.72
CA GLN A 267 5.48 14.01 8.21
C GLN A 267 6.49 15.12 8.40
N LYS A 268 7.60 14.81 9.05
CA LYS A 268 8.67 15.77 9.32
C LYS A 268 10.02 15.17 8.97
N SER A 269 10.89 15.97 8.37
CA SER A 269 12.28 15.57 8.13
C SER A 269 13.21 16.77 8.18
N ASP A 270 14.40 16.54 8.74
CA ASP A 270 15.50 17.49 8.76
C ASP A 270 16.77 16.78 8.26
N HIS A 271 17.45 17.37 7.27
CA HIS A 271 18.69 16.84 6.72
C HIS A 271 19.81 17.87 6.88
N ASP A 272 21.00 17.38 7.26
CA ASP A 272 22.21 18.17 7.35
C ASP A 272 23.26 17.62 6.37
N THR A 273 23.94 18.45 5.61
CA THR A 273 25.10 18.08 4.79
C THR A 273 26.32 17.92 5.67
N ILE A 274 27.09 16.87 5.44
CA ILE A 274 28.32 16.55 6.16
C ILE A 274 29.52 17.04 5.34
N SER A 275 30.33 17.92 5.91
CA SER A 275 31.64 18.31 5.36
C SER A 275 32.72 17.70 6.22
N ARG A 276 33.43 16.69 5.72
CA ARG A 276 34.52 15.98 6.45
C ARG A 276 35.88 16.54 6.11
N ASN A 277 36.76 16.51 7.09
CA ASN A 277 38.19 16.73 6.87
C ASN A 277 38.79 15.51 6.13
N PRO A 278 39.38 15.68 4.94
CA PRO A 278 39.93 14.55 4.18
C PRO A 278 41.04 13.74 4.92
N ASN A 279 41.64 14.32 5.94
CA ASN A 279 42.74 13.69 6.71
C ASN A 279 42.28 13.14 8.07
N ASP A 280 41.04 13.40 8.49
CA ASP A 280 40.50 12.94 9.76
C ASP A 280 38.99 12.71 9.63
N TRP A 281 38.60 11.45 9.51
CA TRP A 281 37.18 11.06 9.34
C TRP A 281 36.31 11.52 10.50
N GLY A 282 36.84 11.63 11.70
CA GLY A 282 36.16 12.09 12.90
C GLY A 282 35.95 13.61 12.98
N ASP A 283 36.71 14.39 12.16
CA ASP A 283 36.59 15.84 12.09
C ASP A 283 35.63 16.25 10.97
N TYR A 284 34.41 16.63 11.34
CA TYR A 284 33.39 17.04 10.40
C TYR A 284 32.57 18.24 10.91
N THR A 285 31.90 18.92 9.98
CA THR A 285 30.93 19.98 10.26
C THR A 285 29.61 19.64 9.60
N LEU A 286 28.52 19.94 10.31
CA LEU A 286 27.15 19.79 9.81
C LEU A 286 26.61 21.15 9.40
N LYS A 287 25.97 21.20 8.22
CA LYS A 287 25.23 22.37 7.75
C LYS A 287 23.81 21.98 7.40
N PRO A 288 22.78 22.71 7.87
CA PRO A 288 21.40 22.45 7.47
C PRO A 288 21.26 22.44 5.94
N TYR A 289 20.69 21.35 5.39
CA TYR A 289 20.47 21.18 3.95
C TYR A 289 19.01 21.40 3.58
N MET A 290 18.09 20.69 4.24
CA MET A 290 16.67 20.84 4.02
C MET A 290 15.86 20.53 5.29
N ALA A 291 14.67 21.13 5.37
CA ALA A 291 13.70 20.77 6.38
C ALA A 291 12.28 20.81 5.80
N TYR A 292 11.44 19.83 6.16
CA TYR A 292 10.02 19.89 5.84
C TYR A 292 9.13 19.46 7.00
N ASP A 293 7.92 20.03 7.03
CA ASP A 293 6.84 19.70 7.95
C ASP A 293 5.51 19.72 7.19
N PHE A 294 4.94 18.52 6.96
CA PHE A 294 3.69 18.34 6.24
C PHE A 294 2.61 17.84 7.18
N ASN A 295 1.61 18.66 7.39
CA ASN A 295 0.49 18.39 8.28
C ASN A 295 -0.82 18.31 7.48
N LYS A 296 -1.63 17.28 7.74
CA LYS A 296 -2.98 17.14 7.18
C LYS A 296 -3.97 16.70 8.25
N VAL A 297 -5.13 17.34 8.29
CA VAL A 297 -6.28 16.94 9.09
C VAL A 297 -7.47 16.80 8.18
N ARG A 298 -8.03 15.57 8.07
CA ARG A 298 -9.17 15.29 7.21
C ARG A 298 -10.35 14.79 8.02
N TYR A 299 -11.49 15.44 7.85
CA TYR A 299 -12.79 15.06 8.38
C TYR A 299 -13.56 14.32 7.27
N SER A 300 -13.96 13.09 7.55
CA SER A 300 -14.58 12.22 6.56
C SER A 300 -15.94 11.72 7.02
N ASN A 301 -16.88 11.65 6.08
CA ASN A 301 -18.16 10.97 6.27
C ASN A 301 -18.45 10.04 5.09
N SER A 302 -18.82 8.80 5.38
CA SER A 302 -19.35 7.86 4.40
C SER A 302 -20.69 7.33 4.89
N SER A 303 -21.75 7.63 4.17
CA SER A 303 -23.11 7.23 4.54
C SER A 303 -23.81 6.51 3.40
N SER A 304 -24.57 5.46 3.72
CA SER A 304 -25.33 4.72 2.73
C SER A 304 -26.63 4.15 3.28
N ILE A 305 -27.63 4.06 2.42
CA ILE A 305 -28.88 3.33 2.63
C ILE A 305 -28.87 2.14 1.69
N ASN A 306 -29.03 0.95 2.27
CA ASN A 306 -29.19 -0.30 1.54
C ASN A 306 -30.65 -0.71 1.61
N LYS A 307 -31.27 -1.00 0.47
CA LYS A 307 -32.68 -1.36 0.39
C LYS A 307 -32.91 -2.55 -0.54
N LYS A 308 -33.44 -3.63 0.02
CA LYS A 308 -33.94 -4.75 -0.76
C LYS A 308 -35.34 -4.41 -1.24
N LEU A 309 -35.49 -4.03 -2.51
CA LEU A 309 -36.76 -3.62 -3.11
C LEU A 309 -37.71 -4.81 -3.25
N ASN A 310 -37.16 -5.96 -3.62
CA ASN A 310 -37.87 -7.26 -3.70
C ASN A 310 -36.84 -8.40 -3.75
N LYS A 311 -37.26 -9.65 -4.00
CA LYS A 311 -36.36 -10.82 -4.06
C LYS A 311 -35.28 -10.73 -5.15
N LYS A 312 -35.51 -9.93 -6.21
CA LYS A 312 -34.62 -9.80 -7.35
C LYS A 312 -33.80 -8.51 -7.34
N ASN A 313 -34.21 -7.48 -6.59
CA ASN A 313 -33.63 -6.15 -6.69
C ASN A 313 -33.15 -5.65 -5.33
N THR A 314 -31.85 -5.25 -5.28
CA THR A 314 -31.26 -4.54 -4.15
C THR A 314 -30.69 -3.22 -4.65
N LEU A 315 -30.96 -2.13 -3.93
CA LEU A 315 -30.49 -0.78 -4.21
C LEU A 315 -29.62 -0.30 -3.05
N LYS A 316 -28.47 0.31 -3.37
CA LYS A 316 -27.60 1.02 -2.42
C LYS A 316 -27.38 2.43 -2.93
N ILE A 317 -27.67 3.42 -2.09
CA ILE A 317 -27.44 4.84 -2.38
C ILE A 317 -26.58 5.41 -1.25
N GLY A 318 -25.60 6.20 -1.58
CA GLY A 318 -24.72 6.80 -0.56
C GLY A 318 -23.81 7.89 -1.11
N TRP A 319 -22.95 8.34 -0.22
CA TRP A 319 -21.90 9.32 -0.54
C TRP A 319 -20.65 9.10 0.32
N VAL A 320 -19.56 9.64 -0.17
CA VAL A 320 -18.33 9.90 0.61
C VAL A 320 -18.07 11.40 0.53
N ALA A 321 -17.77 12.02 1.66
CA ALA A 321 -17.43 13.43 1.76
C ALA A 321 -16.18 13.58 2.64
N ASP A 322 -15.17 14.28 2.13
CA ASP A 322 -13.91 14.55 2.82
C ASP A 322 -13.65 16.06 2.83
N TYR A 323 -13.39 16.63 4.01
CA TYR A 323 -12.89 17.99 4.16
C TYR A 323 -11.49 17.92 4.75
N THR A 324 -10.50 18.43 4.03
CA THR A 324 -9.09 18.33 4.41
C THR A 324 -8.50 19.70 4.61
N ASN A 325 -7.92 19.96 5.78
CA ASN A 325 -7.01 21.07 6.01
C ASN A 325 -5.58 20.58 5.87
N PHE A 326 -4.70 21.36 5.27
CA PHE A 326 -3.30 21.01 5.12
C PHE A 326 -2.38 22.21 5.29
N ASN A 327 -1.18 21.93 5.79
CA ASN A 327 -0.10 22.88 5.90
C ASN A 327 1.20 22.19 5.46
N PHE A 328 1.76 22.63 4.34
CA PHE A 328 2.98 22.09 3.75
C PHE A 328 4.04 23.17 3.73
N ILE A 329 5.10 22.93 4.51
CA ILE A 329 6.30 23.77 4.54
C ILE A 329 7.48 22.87 4.21
N ASP A 330 8.28 23.27 3.23
CA ASP A 330 9.52 22.56 2.85
C ASP A 330 10.49 23.58 2.27
N SER A 331 11.68 23.63 2.85
CA SER A 331 12.77 24.49 2.42
C SER A 331 14.04 23.69 2.18
N VAL A 332 14.81 24.12 1.20
CA VAL A 332 16.10 23.52 0.84
C VAL A 332 17.13 24.63 0.59
N THR A 333 18.39 24.38 0.93
CA THR A 333 19.46 25.33 0.61
C THR A 333 19.66 25.41 -0.91
N THR A 334 19.90 26.61 -1.42
CA THR A 334 20.25 26.83 -2.83
C THR A 334 21.73 26.52 -3.08
N ASN A 335 22.51 26.34 -2.04
CA ASN A 335 23.97 26.12 -2.10
C ASN A 335 24.33 24.65 -1.86
N ALA A 336 23.67 23.73 -2.55
CA ALA A 336 23.89 22.29 -2.39
C ALA A 336 25.33 21.83 -2.67
N LEU A 337 26.11 22.63 -3.40
CA LEU A 337 27.49 22.31 -3.83
C LEU A 337 28.58 23.18 -3.18
N GLY A 338 28.24 24.04 -2.22
CA GLY A 338 29.23 24.84 -1.48
C GLY A 338 29.91 25.96 -2.28
N GLN A 339 29.31 26.40 -3.38
CA GLN A 339 29.92 27.41 -4.27
C GLN A 339 29.69 28.87 -3.84
N ASP A 340 28.74 29.11 -2.95
CA ASP A 340 28.40 30.46 -2.47
C ASP A 340 28.60 30.63 -0.97
N THR A 341 28.96 31.83 -0.55
CA THR A 341 29.29 32.17 0.87
C THR A 341 28.03 32.48 1.73
N ALA A 342 26.87 32.53 1.12
CA ALA A 342 25.61 32.80 1.83
C ALA A 342 24.67 31.60 1.76
N ASP A 343 24.30 31.05 2.93
CA ASP A 343 23.27 30.02 3.03
C ASP A 343 21.91 30.65 2.71
N THR A 344 21.53 30.66 1.43
CA THR A 344 20.19 31.05 0.99
C THR A 344 19.31 29.83 0.88
N TYR A 345 18.07 29.94 1.43
CA TYR A 345 17.07 28.88 1.38
C TYR A 345 15.96 29.28 0.45
N ARG A 346 15.46 28.31 -0.34
CA ARG A 346 14.21 28.44 -1.11
C ARG A 346 13.15 27.51 -0.56
N PHE A 347 11.90 27.90 -0.71
CA PHE A 347 10.77 27.01 -0.44
C PHE A 347 10.48 26.14 -1.64
N ARG A 348 10.37 24.82 -1.42
CA ARG A 348 9.78 23.86 -2.34
C ARG A 348 8.29 23.71 -2.11
N PHE A 349 7.85 23.97 -0.87
CA PHE A 349 6.44 24.07 -0.48
C PHE A 349 6.27 25.17 0.56
N ASN A 350 5.26 25.99 0.39
CA ASN A 350 4.82 26.99 1.37
C ASN A 350 3.33 27.23 1.18
N LYS A 351 2.51 26.24 1.59
CA LYS A 351 1.08 26.29 1.31
C LYS A 351 0.26 25.87 2.52
N ILE A 352 -0.60 26.77 2.96
CA ILE A 352 -1.70 26.47 3.88
C ILE A 352 -2.99 26.52 3.07
N GLY A 353 -3.84 25.50 3.21
CA GLY A 353 -5.08 25.45 2.45
C GLY A 353 -6.04 24.40 2.96
N ASP A 354 -7.15 24.33 2.28
CA ASP A 354 -8.18 23.33 2.50
C ASP A 354 -8.71 22.78 1.18
N SER A 355 -9.35 21.63 1.26
CA SER A 355 -10.04 21.01 0.12
C SER A 355 -11.29 20.29 0.57
N PHE A 356 -12.29 20.25 -0.31
CA PHE A 356 -13.51 19.49 -0.12
C PHE A 356 -13.71 18.55 -1.30
N MET A 357 -13.86 17.25 -1.00
CA MET A 357 -14.18 16.21 -1.97
C MET A 357 -15.55 15.64 -1.65
N PHE A 358 -16.39 15.47 -2.67
CA PHE A 358 -17.71 14.85 -2.55
C PHE A 358 -17.94 13.83 -3.64
N GLN A 359 -18.34 12.64 -3.26
CA GLN A 359 -18.56 11.52 -4.16
C GLN A 359 -19.90 10.85 -3.86
N PRO A 360 -20.99 11.25 -4.53
CA PRO A 360 -22.27 10.55 -4.49
C PRO A 360 -22.22 9.28 -5.34
N TYR A 361 -22.96 8.25 -4.93
CA TYR A 361 -23.08 7.03 -5.71
C TYR A 361 -24.40 6.34 -5.56
N VAL A 362 -24.76 5.56 -6.58
CA VAL A 362 -25.89 4.63 -6.58
C VAL A 362 -25.42 3.30 -7.16
N SER A 363 -25.83 2.19 -6.55
CA SER A 363 -25.59 0.82 -7.02
C SER A 363 -26.90 0.04 -7.00
N TRP A 364 -27.14 -0.69 -8.06
CA TRP A 364 -28.30 -1.55 -8.21
C TRP A 364 -27.85 -2.96 -8.59
N LYS A 365 -28.37 -3.95 -7.86
CA LYS A 365 -28.15 -5.36 -8.13
C LYS A 365 -29.50 -5.96 -8.56
N HIS A 366 -29.47 -6.61 -9.72
CA HIS A 366 -30.64 -7.30 -10.29
C HIS A 366 -30.35 -8.78 -10.55
N LYS A 367 -31.21 -9.65 -10.06
CA LYS A 367 -31.18 -11.08 -10.38
C LYS A 367 -32.21 -11.36 -11.47
N PHE A 368 -31.77 -11.60 -12.70
CA PHE A 368 -32.63 -12.07 -13.78
C PHE A 368 -33.16 -13.46 -13.45
N SER A 369 -32.25 -14.34 -13.00
CA SER A 369 -32.50 -15.67 -12.48
C SER A 369 -31.54 -15.97 -11.33
N ASP A 370 -31.50 -17.18 -10.80
CA ASP A 370 -30.51 -17.61 -9.81
C ASP A 370 -29.13 -17.76 -10.45
N GLU A 371 -29.04 -17.96 -11.77
CA GLU A 371 -27.80 -18.10 -12.53
C GLU A 371 -27.26 -16.76 -13.04
N LEU A 372 -28.12 -15.78 -13.37
CA LEU A 372 -27.71 -14.53 -14.02
C LEU A 372 -27.98 -13.32 -13.13
N VAL A 373 -26.89 -12.65 -12.72
CA VAL A 373 -26.89 -11.50 -11.83
C VAL A 373 -26.19 -10.32 -12.50
N LEU A 374 -26.85 -9.16 -12.50
CA LEU A 374 -26.32 -7.88 -12.93
C LEU A 374 -26.09 -6.99 -11.72
N THR A 375 -24.97 -6.27 -11.69
CA THR A 375 -24.77 -5.07 -10.87
C THR A 375 -24.50 -3.89 -11.79
N ALA A 376 -25.17 -2.77 -11.54
CA ALA A 376 -24.95 -1.53 -12.24
C ALA A 376 -24.85 -0.38 -11.24
N GLY A 377 -24.05 0.61 -11.50
CA GLY A 377 -23.89 1.74 -10.62
C GLY A 377 -23.38 2.96 -11.33
N LEU A 378 -23.59 4.10 -10.71
CA LEU A 378 -23.11 5.41 -11.16
C LEU A 378 -22.49 6.11 -9.96
N THR A 379 -21.39 6.83 -10.23
CA THR A 379 -20.76 7.74 -9.28
C THR A 379 -20.22 8.95 -10.02
N SER A 380 -19.86 9.97 -9.30
CA SER A 380 -19.16 11.15 -9.81
C SER A 380 -18.32 11.70 -8.66
N LEU A 381 -17.26 12.43 -8.96
CA LEU A 381 -16.38 13.04 -7.98
C LEU A 381 -16.32 14.54 -8.23
N TYR A 382 -16.52 15.30 -7.16
CA TYR A 382 -16.28 16.75 -7.10
C TYR A 382 -15.11 17.03 -6.17
N LEU A 383 -14.20 17.90 -6.57
CA LEU A 383 -13.07 18.38 -5.78
C LEU A 383 -12.89 19.89 -6.00
N ASN A 384 -12.89 20.67 -4.89
CA ASN A 384 -12.65 22.13 -4.93
C ASN A 384 -11.18 22.47 -4.73
N LEU A 385 -10.29 22.06 -5.61
CA LEU A 385 -8.86 22.45 -5.58
C LEU A 385 -8.48 23.13 -6.88
N GLY A 386 -7.82 24.29 -6.79
CA GLY A 386 -7.50 25.12 -7.94
C GLY A 386 -8.78 25.56 -8.65
N GLU A 387 -8.90 25.26 -9.94
CA GLU A 387 -10.18 25.27 -10.62
C GLU A 387 -10.98 24.05 -10.20
N ASP A 388 -12.28 24.20 -9.93
CA ASP A 388 -13.17 23.11 -9.51
C ASP A 388 -13.07 21.93 -10.48
N SER A 389 -12.78 20.76 -9.95
CA SER A 389 -12.67 19.54 -10.72
C SER A 389 -13.89 18.65 -10.54
N PHE A 390 -14.55 18.32 -11.65
CA PHE A 390 -15.64 17.36 -11.69
C PHE A 390 -15.24 16.15 -12.52
N SER A 391 -15.44 14.95 -12.02
CA SER A 391 -15.43 13.79 -12.91
C SER A 391 -16.74 13.78 -13.73
N PRO A 392 -16.74 13.27 -14.96
CA PRO A 392 -17.98 12.89 -15.61
C PRO A 392 -18.69 11.82 -14.80
N ILE A 393 -19.95 11.51 -15.18
CA ILE A 393 -20.63 10.35 -14.59
C ILE A 393 -19.80 9.10 -14.90
N GLU A 394 -19.45 8.37 -13.85
CA GLU A 394 -18.63 7.17 -13.90
C GLU A 394 -19.50 5.92 -13.81
N PRO A 395 -19.84 5.27 -14.94
CA PRO A 395 -20.61 4.02 -14.92
C PRO A 395 -19.77 2.86 -14.42
N ARG A 396 -20.42 1.97 -13.68
CA ARG A 396 -19.90 0.68 -13.25
C ARG A 396 -20.90 -0.40 -13.65
N LEU A 397 -20.43 -1.49 -14.21
CA LEU A 397 -21.26 -2.61 -14.60
C LEU A 397 -20.56 -3.93 -14.31
N GLY A 398 -21.28 -4.85 -13.71
CA GLY A 398 -20.84 -6.22 -13.49
C GLY A 398 -21.94 -7.20 -13.88
N LEU A 399 -21.59 -8.21 -14.65
CA LEU A 399 -22.49 -9.31 -15.02
C LEU A 399 -21.86 -10.63 -14.61
N LYS A 400 -22.61 -11.48 -13.91
CA LYS A 400 -22.18 -12.83 -13.55
C LYS A 400 -23.18 -13.84 -14.02
N TRP A 401 -22.67 -14.82 -14.77
CA TRP A 401 -23.46 -15.94 -15.25
C TRP A 401 -22.90 -17.26 -14.71
N ASN A 402 -23.65 -17.90 -13.81
CA ASN A 402 -23.36 -19.24 -13.32
C ASN A 402 -23.88 -20.24 -14.36
N ILE A 403 -22.98 -20.86 -15.14
CA ILE A 403 -23.34 -21.86 -16.16
C ILE A 403 -23.89 -23.12 -15.48
N ASN A 404 -23.31 -23.46 -14.35
CA ASN A 404 -23.71 -24.55 -13.47
C ASN A 404 -23.18 -24.27 -12.05
N ASP A 405 -23.42 -25.19 -11.11
CA ASP A 405 -22.99 -25.05 -9.70
C ASP A 405 -21.48 -24.88 -9.50
N LYS A 406 -20.66 -25.23 -10.50
CA LYS A 406 -19.20 -25.21 -10.42
C LYS A 406 -18.56 -24.12 -11.25
N SER A 407 -19.20 -23.66 -12.32
CA SER A 407 -18.59 -22.78 -13.32
C SER A 407 -19.36 -21.49 -13.48
N SER A 408 -18.67 -20.38 -13.55
CA SER A 408 -19.28 -19.08 -13.84
C SER A 408 -18.39 -18.22 -14.75
N PHE A 409 -19.03 -17.45 -15.63
CA PHE A 409 -18.40 -16.31 -16.30
C PHE A 409 -18.77 -15.01 -15.58
N SER A 410 -17.85 -14.06 -15.63
CA SER A 410 -18.06 -12.72 -15.12
C SER A 410 -17.56 -11.70 -16.14
N PHE A 411 -18.25 -10.59 -16.24
CA PHE A 411 -17.89 -9.45 -17.08
C PHE A 411 -17.95 -8.19 -16.23
N GLY A 412 -17.00 -7.28 -16.37
CA GLY A 412 -16.94 -6.01 -15.67
C GLY A 412 -16.55 -4.87 -16.57
N LEU A 413 -17.23 -3.74 -16.40
CA LEU A 413 -16.87 -2.44 -16.95
C LEU A 413 -16.78 -1.43 -15.84
N GLY A 414 -15.82 -0.54 -15.89
CA GLY A 414 -15.68 0.57 -14.96
C GLY A 414 -15.02 1.78 -15.60
N TYR A 415 -15.58 2.96 -15.37
CA TYR A 415 -14.94 4.23 -15.62
C TYR A 415 -14.56 4.86 -14.28
N HIS A 416 -13.29 5.12 -14.05
CA HIS A 416 -12.73 5.53 -12.77
C HIS A 416 -12.00 6.85 -12.91
N SER A 417 -12.06 7.69 -11.88
CA SER A 417 -11.24 8.89 -11.76
C SER A 417 -10.43 8.88 -10.48
N GLN A 418 -9.33 9.64 -10.49
CA GLN A 418 -8.46 9.84 -9.34
C GLN A 418 -7.93 11.27 -9.32
N THR A 419 -7.90 11.85 -8.11
CA THR A 419 -7.31 13.17 -7.86
C THR A 419 -5.78 13.07 -7.83
N GLN A 420 -5.10 14.17 -8.18
CA GLN A 420 -3.65 14.26 -8.03
C GLN A 420 -3.28 14.46 -6.56
N PRO A 421 -2.15 13.90 -6.11
CA PRO A 421 -1.65 14.13 -4.76
C PRO A 421 -1.40 15.63 -4.48
N LEU A 422 -1.70 16.09 -3.26
CA LEU A 422 -1.51 17.50 -2.88
C LEU A 422 -0.05 17.96 -3.06
N TYR A 423 0.93 17.11 -2.76
CA TYR A 423 2.34 17.45 -2.93
C TYR A 423 2.70 17.69 -4.41
N THR A 424 2.06 17.01 -5.38
CA THR A 424 2.28 17.26 -6.81
C THR A 424 1.72 18.62 -7.22
N ARG A 425 0.60 19.05 -6.61
CA ARG A 425 -0.06 20.32 -6.93
C ARG A 425 0.70 21.55 -6.44
N TYR A 426 1.30 21.45 -5.24
CA TYR A 426 1.83 22.60 -4.52
C TYR A 426 3.35 22.67 -4.50
N TYR A 427 4.03 21.87 -5.28
CA TYR A 427 5.47 21.98 -5.48
C TYR A 427 5.81 23.30 -6.20
N ILE A 428 6.79 24.01 -5.66
CA ILE A 428 7.35 25.25 -6.24
C ILE A 428 8.66 24.87 -6.91
N ASN A 429 8.68 24.93 -8.24
CA ASN A 429 9.84 24.57 -9.06
C ASN A 429 11.01 25.54 -8.83
N ASP A 430 12.21 25.13 -9.20
CA ASP A 430 13.39 25.94 -9.10
C ASP A 430 13.27 27.23 -9.91
N GLY A 431 13.72 28.34 -9.35
CA GLY A 431 13.60 29.67 -9.95
C GLY A 431 12.20 30.31 -9.85
N ASN A 432 11.21 29.63 -9.28
CA ASN A 432 9.84 30.14 -9.11
C ASN A 432 9.53 30.49 -7.66
N THR A 433 8.52 31.32 -7.45
CA THR A 433 8.00 31.72 -6.13
C THR A 433 6.61 31.14 -5.82
N GLU A 434 5.96 30.55 -6.83
CA GLU A 434 4.61 30.01 -6.75
C GLU A 434 4.53 28.64 -7.41
N ALA A 435 3.60 27.81 -6.96
CA ALA A 435 3.35 26.49 -7.55
C ALA A 435 2.60 26.63 -8.89
N HIS A 436 3.06 25.91 -9.92
CA HIS A 436 2.45 25.95 -11.27
C HIS A 436 1.47 24.80 -11.53
N ASN A 437 1.37 23.84 -10.62
CA ASN A 437 0.59 22.61 -10.78
C ASN A 437 -0.75 22.61 -10.02
N GLU A 438 -1.19 23.77 -9.47
CA GLU A 438 -2.40 23.85 -8.63
C GLU A 438 -3.67 23.42 -9.40
N ASN A 439 -3.75 23.70 -10.69
CA ASN A 439 -4.93 23.44 -11.55
C ASN A 439 -4.91 22.07 -12.26
N LEU A 440 -4.09 21.13 -11.80
CA LEU A 440 -4.11 19.78 -12.37
C LEU A 440 -5.48 19.14 -12.25
N GLY A 441 -5.96 18.56 -13.35
CA GLY A 441 -7.21 17.83 -13.44
C GLY A 441 -7.13 16.42 -12.83
N LEU A 442 -8.15 15.60 -13.10
CA LEU A 442 -8.23 14.22 -12.70
C LEU A 442 -7.52 13.30 -13.70
N THR A 443 -6.96 12.20 -13.22
CA THR A 443 -6.58 11.05 -14.06
C THR A 443 -7.76 10.12 -14.19
N TYR A 444 -7.97 9.54 -15.35
CA TYR A 444 -9.09 8.63 -15.65
C TYR A 444 -8.58 7.26 -16.07
N SER A 445 -9.33 6.22 -15.72
CA SER A 445 -9.06 4.83 -16.13
C SER A 445 -10.35 4.11 -16.51
N LYS A 446 -10.39 3.54 -17.72
CA LYS A 446 -11.50 2.71 -18.21
C LYS A 446 -11.10 1.25 -18.11
N HIS A 447 -11.87 0.45 -17.43
CA HIS A 447 -11.59 -0.98 -17.21
C HIS A 447 -12.59 -1.83 -17.98
N ILE A 448 -12.09 -2.87 -18.67
CA ILE A 448 -12.87 -3.95 -19.26
C ILE A 448 -12.26 -5.25 -18.77
N ILE A 449 -13.06 -6.12 -18.17
CA ILE A 449 -12.58 -7.36 -17.56
C ILE A 449 -13.52 -8.52 -17.90
N LEU A 450 -12.94 -9.65 -18.32
CA LEU A 450 -13.63 -10.92 -18.50
C LEU A 450 -13.05 -11.94 -17.53
N GLY A 451 -13.89 -12.63 -16.80
CA GLY A 451 -13.46 -13.62 -15.82
C GLY A 451 -14.16 -14.98 -16.03
N TYR A 452 -13.42 -16.04 -15.78
CA TYR A 452 -13.92 -17.40 -15.67
C TYR A 452 -13.54 -17.98 -14.32
N SER A 453 -14.49 -18.59 -13.61
CA SER A 453 -14.23 -19.30 -12.36
C SER A 453 -14.78 -20.70 -12.42
N ASN A 454 -14.01 -21.67 -11.92
CA ASN A 454 -14.41 -23.06 -11.87
C ASN A 454 -14.04 -23.70 -10.52
N GLN A 455 -14.97 -24.34 -9.87
CA GLN A 455 -14.75 -25.16 -8.69
C GLN A 455 -14.40 -26.59 -9.15
N ILE A 456 -13.12 -26.83 -9.46
CA ILE A 456 -12.60 -28.12 -9.97
C ILE A 456 -12.94 -29.25 -9.00
N HIS A 457 -12.73 -28.99 -7.69
CA HIS A 457 -13.04 -29.92 -6.60
C HIS A 457 -13.58 -29.14 -5.40
N LYS A 458 -14.20 -29.81 -4.44
CA LYS A 458 -14.81 -29.16 -3.23
C LYS A 458 -13.89 -28.12 -2.54
N ASN A 459 -12.58 -28.33 -2.58
CA ASN A 459 -11.59 -27.45 -1.96
C ASN A 459 -10.56 -26.88 -2.95
N LEU A 460 -10.79 -27.01 -4.26
CA LEU A 460 -9.87 -26.55 -5.31
C LEU A 460 -10.64 -25.69 -6.31
N GLY A 461 -10.30 -24.41 -6.38
CA GLY A 461 -10.88 -23.41 -7.29
C GLY A 461 -9.87 -22.90 -8.29
N LEU A 462 -10.32 -22.71 -9.52
CA LEU A 462 -9.61 -21.99 -10.58
C LEU A 462 -10.33 -20.68 -10.84
N LYS A 463 -9.59 -19.58 -10.96
CA LYS A 463 -10.06 -18.28 -11.43
C LYS A 463 -9.11 -17.77 -12.50
N THR A 464 -9.64 -17.30 -13.60
CA THR A 464 -8.90 -16.70 -14.70
C THR A 464 -9.56 -15.38 -15.06
N GLU A 465 -8.77 -14.32 -15.26
CA GLU A 465 -9.26 -13.03 -15.72
C GLU A 465 -8.39 -12.51 -16.86
N VAL A 466 -9.04 -11.89 -17.87
CA VAL A 466 -8.39 -11.11 -18.92
C VAL A 466 -8.89 -9.69 -18.77
N TYR A 467 -7.98 -8.70 -18.81
CA TYR A 467 -8.33 -7.32 -18.61
C TYR A 467 -7.66 -6.40 -19.61
N TYR A 468 -8.28 -5.27 -19.83
CA TYR A 468 -7.75 -4.09 -20.51
C TYR A 468 -8.13 -2.83 -19.71
N GLN A 469 -7.15 -1.93 -19.54
CA GLN A 469 -7.31 -0.64 -18.88
C GLN A 469 -6.75 0.45 -19.78
N ASP A 470 -7.54 1.49 -20.03
CA ASP A 470 -7.17 2.69 -20.81
C ASP A 470 -7.06 3.87 -19.84
N LEU A 471 -5.91 4.52 -19.79
CA LEU A 471 -5.61 5.63 -18.89
C LEU A 471 -5.46 6.92 -19.68
N THR A 472 -6.08 7.98 -19.18
CA THR A 472 -6.04 9.32 -19.80
C THR A 472 -5.95 10.40 -18.73
N GLY A 473 -5.50 11.60 -19.10
CA GLY A 473 -5.34 12.70 -18.16
C GLY A 473 -4.23 12.48 -17.14
N ILE A 474 -3.23 11.66 -17.48
CA ILE A 474 -2.07 11.44 -16.61
C ILE A 474 -1.22 12.72 -16.61
N PRO A 475 -0.78 13.22 -15.43
CA PRO A 475 0.14 14.35 -15.37
C PRO A 475 1.50 13.98 -15.97
N VAL A 476 1.95 14.81 -16.92
CA VAL A 476 3.24 14.76 -17.59
C VAL A 476 3.84 16.15 -17.61
N GLU A 477 5.13 16.30 -17.77
CA GLU A 477 5.75 17.62 -17.89
C GLU A 477 5.28 18.35 -19.15
N ARG A 478 5.09 19.67 -19.05
CA ARG A 478 4.69 20.50 -20.18
C ARG A 478 5.81 20.61 -21.21
N THR A 479 7.05 20.66 -20.76
CA THR A 479 8.24 20.53 -21.62
C THR A 479 8.33 19.09 -22.08
N PRO A 480 8.51 18.81 -23.38
CA PRO A 480 8.61 17.47 -23.89
C PRO A 480 9.70 16.66 -23.16
N SER A 481 9.32 15.58 -22.48
CA SER A 481 10.21 14.71 -21.72
C SER A 481 9.62 13.30 -21.58
N ALA A 482 10.40 12.36 -21.02
CA ALA A 482 9.92 11.01 -20.69
C ALA A 482 9.12 10.98 -19.37
N PHE A 483 9.06 12.07 -18.62
CA PHE A 483 8.40 12.10 -17.31
C PHE A 483 6.89 11.84 -17.39
N SER A 484 6.41 10.99 -16.50
CA SER A 484 4.97 10.76 -16.26
C SER A 484 4.73 10.33 -14.83
N LEU A 485 3.71 10.90 -14.18
CA LEU A 485 3.33 10.54 -12.81
C LEU A 485 2.90 9.08 -12.67
N THR A 486 2.59 8.39 -13.78
CA THR A 486 2.30 6.94 -13.77
C THR A 486 3.49 6.09 -13.34
N ASN A 487 4.72 6.62 -13.40
CA ASN A 487 5.94 5.92 -12.98
C ASN A 487 6.32 6.19 -11.51
N ALA A 488 5.57 7.04 -10.80
CA ALA A 488 5.80 7.39 -9.40
C ALA A 488 5.05 6.44 -8.44
N GLY A 489 5.31 6.57 -7.14
CA GLY A 489 4.52 5.95 -6.07
C GLY A 489 5.18 4.77 -5.37
N SER A 490 6.41 4.42 -5.72
CA SER A 490 7.22 3.42 -5.01
C SER A 490 8.55 4.03 -4.56
N GLY A 491 9.13 3.47 -3.52
CA GLY A 491 10.43 3.92 -2.99
C GLY A 491 10.34 4.99 -1.89
N PHE A 492 11.49 5.47 -1.46
CA PHE A 492 11.63 6.47 -0.39
C PHE A 492 11.88 7.89 -0.90
N ALA A 493 11.94 8.09 -2.21
CA ALA A 493 12.14 9.40 -2.80
C ALA A 493 10.81 10.12 -3.07
N ARG A 494 10.74 11.40 -2.76
CA ARG A 494 9.67 12.28 -3.21
C ARG A 494 9.93 12.69 -4.65
N VAL A 495 8.86 12.86 -5.43
CA VAL A 495 8.94 13.32 -6.81
C VAL A 495 8.77 14.84 -6.84
N PHE A 496 9.69 15.53 -7.49
CA PHE A 496 9.71 16.98 -7.66
C PHE A 496 9.58 17.36 -9.15
N PRO A 497 8.38 17.20 -9.73
CA PRO A 497 8.19 17.39 -11.17
C PRO A 497 8.26 18.87 -11.56
N ASP A 498 8.61 19.15 -12.80
CA ASP A 498 8.46 20.48 -13.38
C ASP A 498 6.98 20.84 -13.56
N THR A 499 6.67 21.89 -14.31
CA THR A 499 5.29 22.27 -14.63
C THR A 499 4.59 21.15 -15.38
N LEU A 500 3.48 20.67 -14.82
CA LEU A 500 2.73 19.53 -15.34
C LEU A 500 1.47 19.95 -16.09
N GLU A 501 1.01 19.05 -16.96
CA GLU A 501 -0.31 19.09 -17.60
C GLU A 501 -0.92 17.68 -17.70
N ASN A 502 -2.26 17.61 -17.79
CA ASN A 502 -2.99 16.34 -17.87
C ASN A 502 -3.14 15.83 -19.31
N SER A 503 -2.05 15.79 -20.09
CA SER A 503 -2.07 15.35 -21.50
C SER A 503 -1.58 13.91 -21.70
N GLY A 504 -0.94 13.30 -20.69
CA GLY A 504 -0.41 11.96 -20.79
C GLY A 504 -1.49 10.87 -20.88
N THR A 505 -1.15 9.78 -21.57
CA THR A 505 -1.98 8.60 -21.76
C THR A 505 -1.24 7.32 -21.41
N GLY A 506 -1.96 6.22 -21.27
CA GLY A 506 -1.36 4.91 -21.05
C GLY A 506 -2.38 3.78 -21.17
N TYR A 507 -1.90 2.55 -21.16
CA TYR A 507 -2.77 1.38 -21.14
C TYR A 507 -2.10 0.17 -20.49
N ASN A 508 -2.93 -0.68 -19.88
CA ASN A 508 -2.51 -1.95 -19.29
C ASN A 508 -3.41 -3.07 -19.81
N TYR A 509 -2.85 -4.22 -20.11
CA TYR A 509 -3.61 -5.42 -20.41
C TYR A 509 -2.89 -6.67 -19.91
N GLY A 510 -3.66 -7.72 -19.64
CA GLY A 510 -3.05 -8.96 -19.18
C GLY A 510 -4.03 -10.10 -18.96
N LEU A 511 -3.41 -11.25 -18.65
CA LEU A 511 -4.05 -12.51 -18.31
C LEU A 511 -3.62 -12.89 -16.89
N GLU A 512 -4.58 -13.16 -16.03
CA GLU A 512 -4.41 -13.61 -14.65
C GLU A 512 -4.93 -15.03 -14.46
N VAL A 513 -4.20 -15.85 -13.73
CA VAL A 513 -4.60 -17.21 -13.36
C VAL A 513 -4.36 -17.41 -11.87
N THR A 514 -5.39 -17.88 -11.17
CA THR A 514 -5.32 -18.29 -9.76
C THR A 514 -5.82 -19.72 -9.62
N LEU A 515 -5.00 -20.60 -9.07
CA LEU A 515 -5.39 -21.93 -8.67
C LEU A 515 -5.23 -22.04 -7.15
N GLN A 516 -6.34 -22.11 -6.43
CA GLN A 516 -6.34 -22.08 -4.97
C GLN A 516 -6.94 -23.36 -4.39
N ARG A 517 -6.17 -24.03 -3.57
CA ARG A 517 -6.65 -25.05 -2.64
C ARG A 517 -6.84 -24.43 -1.27
N TYR A 518 -8.08 -24.34 -0.85
CA TYR A 518 -8.43 -23.85 0.50
C TYR A 518 -7.97 -24.84 1.56
N PHE A 519 -7.64 -24.29 2.75
CA PHE A 519 -7.20 -25.11 3.89
C PHE A 519 -8.21 -26.22 4.20
N ASN A 520 -7.77 -27.44 4.08
CA ASN A 520 -8.56 -28.65 4.37
C ASN A 520 -7.62 -29.84 4.57
N LYS A 521 -7.92 -30.71 5.53
CA LYS A 521 -7.05 -31.83 5.90
C LYS A 521 -5.62 -31.36 6.19
N ASN A 522 -5.52 -30.28 6.94
CA ASN A 522 -4.28 -29.68 7.46
C ASN A 522 -3.31 -29.18 6.37
N TRP A 523 -3.77 -28.87 5.14
CA TRP A 523 -2.93 -28.24 4.14
C TRP A 523 -3.68 -27.32 3.18
N HIS A 524 -2.95 -26.35 2.63
CA HIS A 524 -3.43 -25.40 1.62
C HIS A 524 -2.34 -25.18 0.56
N ALA A 525 -2.73 -24.69 -0.60
CA ALA A 525 -1.83 -24.22 -1.63
C ALA A 525 -2.48 -23.13 -2.47
N LEU A 526 -1.68 -22.21 -2.98
CA LEU A 526 -2.08 -21.17 -3.91
C LEU A 526 -1.00 -21.06 -5.00
N PHE A 527 -1.43 -21.12 -6.23
CA PHE A 527 -0.66 -20.65 -7.38
C PHE A 527 -1.37 -19.43 -7.95
N SER A 528 -0.66 -18.33 -8.12
CA SER A 528 -1.11 -17.15 -8.85
C SER A 528 -0.08 -16.77 -9.89
N GLY A 529 -0.53 -16.43 -11.09
CA GLY A 529 0.34 -16.00 -12.17
C GLY A 529 -0.35 -14.95 -13.01
N CYS A 530 0.42 -14.01 -13.54
CA CYS A 530 -0.05 -13.05 -14.52
C CYS A 530 0.98 -12.82 -15.60
N LEU A 531 0.47 -12.61 -16.82
CA LEU A 531 1.21 -12.07 -17.96
C LEU A 531 0.56 -10.71 -18.27
N TYR A 532 1.35 -9.66 -18.37
CA TYR A 532 0.79 -8.33 -18.57
C TYR A 532 1.74 -7.42 -19.34
N ASN A 533 1.18 -6.34 -19.88
CA ASN A 533 1.93 -5.27 -20.47
C ASN A 533 1.37 -3.93 -19.98
N SER A 534 2.23 -2.96 -19.70
CA SER A 534 1.89 -1.64 -19.20
C SER A 534 2.72 -0.60 -19.94
N LYS A 535 2.05 0.30 -20.64
CA LYS A 535 2.65 1.33 -21.50
C LYS A 535 2.10 2.70 -21.18
N TYR A 536 2.89 3.73 -21.47
CA TYR A 536 2.47 5.13 -21.37
C TYR A 536 3.07 5.97 -22.48
N THR A 537 2.42 7.10 -22.76
CA THR A 537 2.89 8.13 -23.69
C THR A 537 2.90 9.46 -22.96
N PRO A 538 4.10 10.04 -22.67
CA PRO A 538 4.25 11.34 -22.04
C PRO A 538 4.16 12.49 -23.06
N SER A 539 4.66 13.69 -22.69
CA SER A 539 4.53 14.91 -23.49
C SER A 539 5.37 14.93 -24.77
N ASP A 540 6.45 14.15 -24.84
CA ASP A 540 7.25 14.01 -26.07
C ASP A 540 6.58 13.13 -27.16
N GLY A 541 5.46 12.48 -26.82
CA GLY A 541 4.68 11.64 -27.74
C GLY A 541 5.28 10.25 -27.99
N ILE A 542 6.35 9.84 -27.32
CA ILE A 542 6.99 8.55 -27.51
C ILE A 542 6.40 7.52 -26.54
N GLU A 543 5.84 6.43 -27.07
CA GLU A 543 5.32 5.34 -26.25
C GLU A 543 6.47 4.56 -25.59
N ARG A 544 6.38 4.39 -24.26
CA ARG A 544 7.36 3.69 -23.45
C ARG A 544 6.72 2.66 -22.51
N ASN A 545 7.52 1.73 -22.01
CA ASN A 545 7.10 0.88 -20.89
C ASN A 545 6.98 1.72 -19.61
N THR A 546 5.96 1.46 -18.78
CA THR A 546 5.96 2.02 -17.42
C THR A 546 7.09 1.39 -16.60
N SER A 547 7.56 2.10 -15.57
CA SER A 547 8.57 1.56 -14.62
C SER A 547 8.11 0.25 -13.96
N PHE A 548 6.81 -0.02 -13.97
CA PHE A 548 6.17 -1.19 -13.37
C PHE A 548 5.90 -2.34 -14.37
N ASN A 549 6.33 -2.21 -15.64
CA ASN A 549 6.12 -3.22 -16.67
C ASN A 549 7.14 -4.36 -16.58
N GLY A 550 7.02 -5.23 -15.58
CA GLY A 550 7.82 -6.46 -15.46
C GLY A 550 7.41 -7.57 -16.43
N MET A 551 6.28 -7.43 -17.11
CA MET A 551 5.69 -8.37 -18.09
C MET A 551 5.09 -9.64 -17.48
N TYR A 552 5.60 -10.16 -16.38
CA TYR A 552 5.03 -11.30 -15.67
C TYR A 552 5.31 -11.26 -14.18
N ALA A 553 4.43 -11.91 -13.41
CA ALA A 553 4.68 -12.26 -12.02
C ALA A 553 3.99 -13.58 -11.68
N ALA A 554 4.62 -14.39 -10.87
CA ALA A 554 4.07 -15.66 -10.42
C ALA A 554 4.44 -15.94 -8.96
N ASN A 555 3.47 -16.44 -8.19
CA ASN A 555 3.66 -16.92 -6.83
C ASN A 555 3.16 -18.35 -6.71
N PHE A 556 3.93 -19.17 -6.04
CA PHE A 556 3.48 -20.47 -5.54
C PHE A 556 3.69 -20.51 -4.04
N LEU A 557 2.66 -20.80 -3.30
CA LEU A 557 2.76 -21.03 -1.87
C LEU A 557 1.99 -22.29 -1.47
N ALA A 558 2.52 -23.00 -0.49
CA ALA A 558 1.87 -24.15 0.10
C ALA A 558 2.21 -24.25 1.60
N GLY A 559 1.29 -24.79 2.37
CA GLY A 559 1.53 -25.03 3.80
C GLY A 559 0.79 -26.25 4.30
N LYS A 560 1.40 -26.90 5.28
CA LYS A 560 0.84 -28.08 5.95
C LYS A 560 1.08 -28.03 7.44
N GLU A 561 0.07 -28.42 8.20
CA GLU A 561 0.12 -28.61 9.65
C GLU A 561 0.21 -30.09 9.99
N PHE A 562 1.09 -30.44 10.91
CA PHE A 562 1.34 -31.81 11.39
C PHE A 562 1.03 -31.87 12.89
N GLU A 563 0.19 -32.78 13.28
CA GLU A 563 -0.01 -33.11 14.70
C GLU A 563 1.18 -33.96 15.17
N VAL A 564 2.03 -33.37 16.02
CA VAL A 564 3.31 -34.00 16.50
C VAL A 564 3.24 -34.41 17.96
N GLY A 565 2.10 -34.90 18.38
CA GLY A 565 1.81 -35.36 19.74
C GLY A 565 0.53 -34.78 20.31
N LYS A 566 0.23 -35.06 21.54
CA LYS A 566 -0.99 -34.53 22.18
C LYS A 566 -0.89 -33.02 22.34
N ASN A 567 -1.84 -32.29 21.74
CA ASN A 567 -1.94 -30.83 21.80
C ASN A 567 -0.77 -30.05 21.18
N LYS A 568 0.02 -30.66 20.28
CA LYS A 568 1.15 -30.00 19.61
C LYS A 568 0.97 -30.04 18.10
N VAL A 569 1.19 -28.91 17.43
CA VAL A 569 1.08 -28.76 15.99
C VAL A 569 2.34 -28.11 15.44
N LEU A 570 2.96 -28.77 14.46
CA LEU A 570 4.05 -28.24 13.66
C LEU A 570 3.48 -27.75 12.32
N GLY A 571 3.58 -26.46 12.03
CA GLY A 571 3.24 -25.88 10.73
C GLY A 571 4.49 -25.69 9.89
N LEU A 572 4.42 -26.08 8.62
CA LEU A 572 5.44 -25.80 7.61
C LEU A 572 4.79 -25.11 6.43
N GLY A 573 5.36 -23.98 6.00
CA GLY A 573 4.93 -23.21 4.83
C GLY A 573 6.11 -22.90 3.94
N VAL A 574 5.88 -22.89 2.62
CA VAL A 574 6.86 -22.48 1.62
C VAL A 574 6.23 -21.48 0.66
N LYS A 575 7.05 -20.57 0.14
CA LYS A 575 6.65 -19.63 -0.92
C LYS A 575 7.78 -19.46 -1.92
N VAL A 576 7.44 -19.48 -3.19
CA VAL A 576 8.33 -19.12 -4.31
C VAL A 576 7.70 -17.96 -5.05
N THR A 577 8.45 -16.91 -5.28
CA THR A 577 8.03 -15.75 -6.08
C THR A 577 9.01 -15.55 -7.22
N GLY A 578 8.50 -15.40 -8.44
CA GLY A 578 9.25 -15.01 -9.63
C GLY A 578 8.52 -13.87 -10.35
N ALA A 579 9.26 -12.86 -10.79
CA ALA A 579 8.70 -11.74 -11.55
C ALA A 579 9.73 -11.20 -12.55
N GLY A 580 9.27 -10.56 -13.61
CA GLY A 580 10.14 -9.85 -14.52
C GLY A 580 10.87 -8.71 -13.81
N GLY A 581 12.09 -8.43 -14.23
CA GLY A 581 12.93 -7.38 -13.67
C GLY A 581 12.29 -6.00 -13.82
N LYS A 582 12.62 -5.08 -12.91
CA LYS A 582 12.22 -3.67 -13.00
C LYS A 582 12.77 -3.04 -14.27
N ARG A 583 12.06 -2.07 -14.82
CA ARG A 583 12.51 -1.30 -15.98
C ARG A 583 13.64 -0.34 -15.61
N LYS A 584 14.50 -0.09 -16.57
CA LYS A 584 15.61 0.86 -16.47
C LYS A 584 15.82 1.60 -17.80
N GLY A 585 16.38 2.79 -17.74
CA GLY A 585 16.86 3.55 -18.87
C GLY A 585 18.39 3.47 -19.01
N GLU A 586 18.92 4.14 -20.01
CA GLU A 586 20.34 4.44 -20.11
C GLU A 586 20.68 5.58 -19.13
N VAL A 587 21.70 5.39 -18.32
CA VAL A 587 22.13 6.43 -17.36
C VAL A 587 22.92 7.50 -18.11
N ASP A 588 22.70 8.75 -17.73
CA ASP A 588 23.53 9.89 -18.12
C ASP A 588 24.54 10.18 -17.01
N PRO A 589 25.83 9.78 -17.16
CA PRO A 589 26.82 9.95 -16.09
C PRO A 589 27.15 11.40 -15.80
N GLU A 590 27.19 12.28 -16.84
CA GLU A 590 27.52 13.69 -16.68
C GLU A 590 26.43 14.41 -15.87
N SER A 591 25.17 14.27 -16.25
CA SER A 591 24.03 14.81 -15.49
C SER A 591 23.93 14.20 -14.08
N SER A 592 24.26 12.91 -13.95
CA SER A 592 24.29 12.24 -12.64
C SER A 592 25.36 12.80 -11.71
N ALA A 593 26.53 13.12 -12.23
CA ALA A 593 27.61 13.76 -11.48
C ALA A 593 27.25 15.19 -11.05
N GLU A 594 26.61 15.94 -11.93
CA GLU A 594 26.16 17.31 -11.65
C GLU A 594 25.10 17.37 -10.55
N GLN A 595 24.19 16.39 -10.51
CA GLN A 595 23.08 16.35 -9.54
C GLN A 595 23.37 15.51 -8.30
N GLY A 596 24.43 14.68 -8.35
CA GLY A 596 24.76 13.76 -7.25
C GLY A 596 23.77 12.60 -7.09
N GLU A 597 22.95 12.33 -8.11
CA GLU A 597 21.99 11.23 -8.17
C GLU A 597 21.91 10.64 -9.58
N VAL A 598 21.33 9.44 -9.71
CA VAL A 598 21.23 8.78 -11.02
C VAL A 598 20.20 9.47 -11.90
N ILE A 599 20.65 10.04 -13.00
CA ILE A 599 19.81 10.62 -14.04
C ILE A 599 19.81 9.69 -15.26
N PHE A 600 18.60 9.43 -15.79
CA PHE A 600 18.41 8.66 -17.00
C PHE A 600 18.19 9.57 -18.19
N LYS A 601 18.73 9.18 -19.35
CA LYS A 601 18.40 9.84 -20.61
C LYS A 601 16.94 9.61 -20.98
N ASP A 602 16.26 10.59 -21.54
CA ASP A 602 14.90 10.43 -22.07
C ASP A 602 14.83 9.42 -23.22
N GLU A 603 15.87 9.38 -24.06
CA GLU A 603 16.01 8.37 -25.10
C GLU A 603 16.28 7.01 -24.47
N GLY A 604 15.45 6.01 -24.80
CA GLY A 604 15.57 4.66 -24.20
C GLY A 604 15.10 4.55 -22.75
N PHE A 605 14.41 5.57 -22.20
CA PHE A 605 13.87 5.51 -20.85
C PHE A 605 12.89 4.36 -20.69
N ASN A 606 13.12 3.47 -19.69
CA ASN A 606 12.33 2.27 -19.43
C ASN A 606 12.31 1.21 -20.57
N GLU A 607 13.19 1.27 -21.55
CA GLU A 607 13.26 0.24 -22.61
C GLU A 607 13.85 -1.06 -22.08
N ASP A 608 14.94 -0.99 -21.35
CA ASP A 608 15.62 -2.13 -20.77
C ASP A 608 15.00 -2.57 -19.45
N LYS A 609 15.46 -3.71 -18.94
CA LYS A 609 15.11 -4.22 -17.62
C LYS A 609 16.31 -4.82 -16.91
N PHE A 610 16.28 -4.75 -15.59
CA PHE A 610 17.19 -5.50 -14.75
C PHE A 610 16.94 -7.01 -14.85
N LYS A 611 17.82 -7.82 -14.24
CA LYS A 611 17.63 -9.26 -14.09
C LYS A 611 16.30 -9.55 -13.40
N ASP A 612 15.65 -10.62 -13.83
CA ASP A 612 14.38 -11.06 -13.25
C ASP A 612 14.51 -11.35 -11.75
N TYR A 613 13.44 -11.03 -11.04
CA TYR A 613 13.31 -11.20 -9.60
C TYR A 613 13.01 -12.66 -9.22
N PHE A 614 13.69 -13.14 -8.17
CA PHE A 614 13.42 -14.46 -7.58
C PHE A 614 13.52 -14.42 -6.07
N ARG A 615 12.57 -15.06 -5.37
CA ARG A 615 12.62 -15.20 -3.91
C ARG A 615 12.03 -16.54 -3.48
N PHE A 616 12.68 -17.16 -2.49
CA PHE A 616 12.22 -18.37 -1.83
C PHE A 616 12.15 -18.14 -0.31
N ASP A 617 10.95 -18.37 0.27
CA ASP A 617 10.68 -18.18 1.68
C ASP A 617 10.21 -19.49 2.33
N ILE A 618 10.59 -19.71 3.58
CA ILE A 618 10.12 -20.84 4.40
C ILE A 618 9.61 -20.31 5.73
N LYS A 619 8.43 -20.76 6.14
CA LYS A 619 7.86 -20.47 7.47
C LYS A 619 7.64 -21.74 8.24
N THR A 620 8.08 -21.74 9.50
CA THR A 620 7.85 -22.82 10.46
C THR A 620 7.17 -22.27 11.68
N THR A 621 6.12 -22.95 12.17
CA THR A 621 5.43 -22.61 13.42
C THR A 621 5.31 -23.86 14.30
N PHE A 622 5.50 -23.69 15.59
CA PHE A 622 5.27 -24.75 16.56
C PHE A 622 4.31 -24.27 17.64
N LYS A 623 3.14 -24.91 17.70
CA LYS A 623 2.06 -24.57 18.64
C LYS A 623 1.94 -25.65 19.71
N ILE A 624 1.74 -25.22 20.97
CA ILE A 624 1.41 -26.05 22.10
C ILE A 624 0.08 -25.56 22.68
N ASN A 625 -0.99 -26.32 22.46
CA ASN A 625 -2.35 -25.96 22.89
C ASN A 625 -2.60 -26.62 24.26
N GLN A 626 -2.66 -25.84 25.34
CA GLN A 626 -3.07 -26.27 26.68
C GLN A 626 -4.52 -25.81 26.92
N GLU A 627 -5.12 -26.26 28.03
CA GLU A 627 -6.52 -25.94 28.32
C GLU A 627 -6.81 -24.43 28.46
N ALA A 628 -5.90 -23.67 29.07
CA ALA A 628 -6.06 -22.24 29.31
C ALA A 628 -5.15 -21.38 28.47
N VAL A 629 -4.10 -21.92 27.85
CA VAL A 629 -3.03 -21.16 27.20
C VAL A 629 -2.55 -21.86 25.93
N THR A 630 -2.37 -21.09 24.86
CA THR A 630 -1.67 -21.56 23.66
C THR A 630 -0.34 -20.82 23.52
N HIS A 631 0.73 -21.59 23.36
CA HIS A 631 2.06 -21.07 23.03
C HIS A 631 2.35 -21.31 21.56
N GLU A 632 2.90 -20.33 20.88
CA GLU A 632 3.35 -20.46 19.49
C GLU A 632 4.74 -19.85 19.32
N ILE A 633 5.65 -20.62 18.75
CA ILE A 633 6.97 -20.14 18.27
C ILE A 633 6.92 -20.18 16.76
N GLY A 634 7.27 -19.08 16.10
CA GLY A 634 7.33 -18.99 14.65
C GLY A 634 8.68 -18.46 14.16
N ILE A 635 9.13 -19.02 13.03
CA ILE A 635 10.31 -18.60 12.30
C ILE A 635 9.91 -18.47 10.82
N ASP A 636 10.15 -17.31 10.24
CA ASP A 636 9.92 -17.02 8.82
C ASP A 636 11.27 -16.63 8.19
N LEU A 637 11.80 -17.49 7.34
CA LEU A 637 13.08 -17.31 6.66
C LEU A 637 12.80 -16.74 5.26
N VAL A 638 12.93 -15.43 5.15
CA VAL A 638 12.65 -14.67 3.93
C VAL A 638 13.91 -14.64 3.06
N ASN A 639 13.76 -14.85 1.76
CA ASN A 639 14.84 -14.93 0.78
C ASN A 639 15.94 -15.92 1.19
N LEU A 640 15.55 -17.14 1.53
CA LEU A 640 16.47 -18.20 2.03
C LEU A 640 17.66 -18.46 1.10
N THR A 641 17.49 -18.23 -0.20
CA THR A 641 18.55 -18.41 -1.21
C THR A 641 19.51 -17.24 -1.30
N SER A 642 19.29 -16.17 -0.52
CA SER A 642 20.05 -14.91 -0.62
C SER A 642 20.14 -14.39 -2.06
N ALA A 643 19.07 -14.56 -2.85
CA ALA A 643 19.03 -14.07 -4.22
C ALA A 643 19.25 -12.55 -4.24
N LYS A 644 20.23 -12.11 -5.03
CA LYS A 644 20.54 -10.69 -5.22
C LYS A 644 19.58 -10.07 -6.24
N ASN A 645 18.41 -9.65 -5.75
CA ASN A 645 17.42 -8.93 -6.54
C ASN A 645 17.81 -7.47 -6.62
N ILE A 646 17.86 -6.90 -7.82
CA ILE A 646 18.28 -5.51 -8.02
C ILE A 646 17.12 -4.59 -7.65
N LEU A 647 17.41 -3.54 -6.87
CA LEU A 647 16.47 -2.50 -6.49
C LEU A 647 16.48 -1.37 -7.53
N ASN A 648 17.62 -0.73 -7.71
CA ASN A 648 17.87 0.40 -8.62
C ASN A 648 19.38 0.60 -8.82
N TYR A 649 19.73 1.64 -9.57
CA TYR A 649 21.07 2.22 -9.56
C TYR A 649 21.21 3.27 -8.45
N SER A 650 22.45 3.52 -7.99
CA SER A 650 22.84 4.65 -7.16
C SER A 650 24.08 5.32 -7.74
N TYR A 651 24.19 6.64 -7.58
CA TYR A 651 25.38 7.37 -7.90
C TYR A 651 26.39 7.19 -6.75
N ALA A 652 27.57 6.67 -7.06
CA ALA A 652 28.63 6.34 -6.09
C ALA A 652 30.01 6.60 -6.75
N PRO A 653 30.44 7.89 -6.82
CA PRO A 653 31.63 8.28 -7.55
C PRO A 653 32.89 7.58 -7.00
N ASN A 654 33.71 7.07 -7.91
CA ASN A 654 34.95 6.36 -7.60
C ASN A 654 36.11 7.29 -7.19
N GLY A 655 35.94 8.61 -7.37
CA GLY A 655 36.92 9.64 -6.96
C GLY A 655 38.02 9.91 -7.99
N ASP A 656 37.95 9.38 -9.20
CA ASP A 656 38.94 9.63 -10.26
C ASP A 656 38.74 10.96 -10.99
N GLY A 657 37.58 11.63 -10.74
CA GLY A 657 37.21 12.93 -11.32
C GLY A 657 36.65 12.84 -12.74
N VAL A 658 36.35 11.64 -13.24
CA VAL A 658 35.72 11.39 -14.52
C VAL A 658 34.27 10.92 -14.28
N ALA A 659 33.32 11.62 -14.85
CA ALA A 659 31.91 11.19 -14.76
C ALA A 659 31.64 10.10 -15.80
N ASP A 660 31.59 8.84 -15.37
CA ASP A 660 31.37 7.69 -16.25
C ASP A 660 30.51 6.58 -15.60
N GLN A 661 30.41 5.44 -16.28
CA GLN A 661 29.57 4.32 -15.82
C GLN A 661 30.11 3.62 -14.56
N ASP A 662 31.38 3.81 -14.23
CA ASP A 662 32.00 3.24 -13.03
C ASP A 662 31.56 3.97 -11.75
N ASP A 663 30.97 5.16 -11.89
CA ASP A 663 30.30 5.91 -10.81
C ASP A 663 28.89 5.41 -10.51
N ILE A 664 28.39 4.43 -11.27
CA ILE A 664 27.02 3.92 -11.14
C ILE A 664 27.02 2.54 -10.50
N ALA A 665 26.61 2.48 -9.24
CA ALA A 665 26.53 1.24 -8.48
C ALA A 665 25.13 0.59 -8.54
N LEU A 666 25.07 -0.74 -8.38
CA LEU A 666 23.83 -1.50 -8.24
C LEU A 666 23.43 -1.59 -6.77
N ASN A 667 22.24 -1.11 -6.44
CA ASN A 667 21.62 -1.39 -5.16
C ASN A 667 20.79 -2.67 -5.24
N TYR A 668 20.88 -3.48 -4.18
CA TYR A 668 20.15 -4.71 -4.06
C TYR A 668 19.03 -4.60 -3.03
N GLN A 669 17.95 -5.33 -3.26
CA GLN A 669 16.86 -5.49 -2.30
C GLN A 669 17.34 -6.29 -1.08
N LEU A 670 16.49 -6.37 -0.04
CA LEU A 670 16.81 -7.13 1.16
C LEU A 670 17.25 -8.56 0.83
N GLY A 671 18.41 -8.95 1.35
CA GLY A 671 18.94 -10.29 1.29
C GLY A 671 18.18 -11.26 2.20
N PHE A 672 18.88 -12.27 2.71
CA PHE A 672 18.32 -13.22 3.67
C PHE A 672 17.90 -12.52 4.97
N LEU A 673 16.63 -12.69 5.37
CA LEU A 673 16.09 -12.10 6.60
C LEU A 673 15.37 -13.18 7.44
N PRO A 674 15.94 -13.59 8.59
CA PRO A 674 15.27 -14.44 9.55
C PRO A 674 14.35 -13.62 10.45
N ILE A 675 13.06 -13.93 10.45
CA ILE A 675 12.06 -13.31 11.31
C ILE A 675 11.57 -14.34 12.30
N PHE A 676 11.63 -14.05 13.58
CA PHE A 676 11.16 -14.94 14.61
C PHE A 676 10.25 -14.22 15.58
N TYR A 677 9.33 -14.99 16.17
CA TYR A 677 8.42 -14.50 17.20
C TYR A 677 8.02 -15.63 18.18
N TYR A 678 7.66 -15.20 19.36
CA TYR A 678 6.97 -16.01 20.35
C TYR A 678 5.64 -15.35 20.68
N ARG A 679 4.55 -16.11 20.62
CA ARG A 679 3.20 -15.69 20.97
C ARG A 679 2.59 -16.55 22.05
N ILE A 680 1.82 -15.93 22.92
CA ILE A 680 1.03 -16.55 23.96
C ILE A 680 -0.40 -16.02 23.88
N ASP A 681 -1.38 -16.91 23.85
CA ASP A 681 -2.82 -16.61 23.84
C ASP A 681 -3.47 -17.25 25.07
N PHE A 682 -4.28 -16.51 25.86
CA PHE A 682 -4.96 -16.97 27.06
C PHE A 682 -6.23 -16.18 27.40
#